data_caf3e629aeba2eb397e86ca6c564cf8d
#
_entry.id   caf3e629aeba2eb397e86ca6c564cf8d
#
_cell.length_a   1.000
_cell.length_b   1.000
_cell.length_c   1.000
_cell.angle_alpha   90.00
_cell.angle_beta   90.00
_cell.angle_gamma   90.00
#
_symmetry.space_group_name_H-M   'P 1'
#
loop_
_entity.id
_entity.type
_entity.pdbx_description
1 polymer ?
#
loop_
_entity_poly.entity_id
_entity_poly.type
_entity_poly.pdbx_seq_one_letter_code
_entity_poly.pdbx_strand_id
1 'polypeptide(L)'
;MRLLLYSFLVSHLLLFFVHVSAQGKRPLTGKEPAWTTKNQYNYKDNRLDHEAEDGYFDIAYEQQVSLEQQSLFCRKFIKILTEAGIQNSSEVSVNFDPSYEQLTFHTIRIIRGNTIIDQLNLSKIRTIQEEKELDRHLYNGSLSSVLFLEDVRKGDIIEYSYTIKGFNPIFKGKYADIYDMDFRVPVGCLYYKLIVPKERRVFIKNNNTAIQPIIHNDLTETVYEWKAEQVKAIHLQDNIPSWYDPYSVIMVSEYKSWKEVNEWAMELFPLVKTVSPLLQKKIDEIKTSYATQEKQAAAALRFVQDDVRYMGIEMGESSHKPGNPDKIFSQRFGDCKDKSYLLCTILRLLGMESYPVLINASAKKVITERLPSATSFDHVTVLLRLNNKEYWFDPTISFQRGPLDLISYPDYQCGLVVQPGTDNLTMINKKEPGMVVVKEVFDIADMSGKARLTVTSRYTGSFADDMRSSFSNTSNYEMQKTFRDYYANFYDQITADSIHTADDENSGLFITNEYYTIDDLWKLEGGVKKASFDPYVIDGVIKRPKETRRKMPFKLIWPAKYKEDVEIILPEDWSADQSFNKINNSSFNMTARFSHDGRRTIYLEYAYENLKDHVNPEELKTYMEGLTERDKEFSYVLSYTMDDQVIVGEMPKEKKKSNNSYYIGVLLLLLIGGVVWWTQRK
;
A
#
# COMPACT_ATOMS: atom_id res chain seq x y z
N MET A 1 29.18 44.63 40.17
CA MET A 1 29.99 43.40 40.18
C MET A 1 29.26 42.14 40.69
N ARG A 2 28.44 42.24 41.76
CA ARG A 2 27.66 41.05 42.25
C ARG A 2 26.48 40.65 41.37
N LEU A 3 25.82 41.55 40.66
CA LEU A 3 24.71 41.21 39.73
C LEU A 3 25.20 40.56 38.44
N LEU A 4 26.38 40.86 37.96
CA LEU A 4 26.98 40.22 36.77
C LEU A 4 27.46 38.77 37.03
N LEU A 5 27.87 38.47 38.28
CA LEU A 5 28.22 37.11 38.67
C LEU A 5 27.00 36.17 38.75
N TYR A 6 25.84 36.69 39.21
CA TYR A 6 24.61 35.88 39.27
C TYR A 6 24.04 35.60 37.89
N SER A 7 24.12 36.53 36.95
CA SER A 7 23.66 36.29 35.59
C SER A 7 24.54 35.27 34.82
N PHE A 8 25.86 35.25 35.12
CA PHE A 8 26.80 34.29 34.53
C PHE A 8 26.61 32.88 35.11
N LEU A 9 26.32 32.78 36.44
CA LEU A 9 26.05 31.47 37.07
C LEU A 9 24.71 30.87 36.62
N VAL A 10 23.66 31.68 36.45
CA VAL A 10 22.35 31.22 35.96
C VAL A 10 22.40 30.86 34.48
N SER A 11 23.19 31.58 33.66
CA SER A 11 23.43 31.25 32.26
C SER A 11 24.22 29.94 32.10
N HIS A 12 25.18 29.65 32.96
CA HIS A 12 25.92 28.40 32.97
C HIS A 12 25.08 27.23 33.54
N LEU A 13 24.18 27.44 34.49
CA LEU A 13 23.24 26.41 34.95
C LEU A 13 22.18 26.11 33.91
N LEU A 14 21.71 27.07 33.13
CA LEU A 14 20.77 26.86 32.04
C LEU A 14 21.42 26.17 30.84
N LEU A 15 22.73 26.36 30.59
CA LEU A 15 23.47 25.64 29.57
C LEU A 15 23.76 24.16 29.96
N PHE A 16 23.81 23.84 31.27
CA PHE A 16 23.95 22.44 31.72
C PHE A 16 22.65 21.64 31.63
N PHE A 17 21.48 22.29 31.61
CA PHE A 17 20.18 21.60 31.46
C PHE A 17 19.77 21.35 29.99
N VAL A 18 20.46 21.94 29.00
CA VAL A 18 20.17 21.77 27.58
C VAL A 18 20.95 20.58 26.94
N HIS A 19 21.83 19.93 27.70
CA HIS A 19 22.57 18.74 27.26
C HIS A 19 22.03 17.42 27.83
N VAL A 20 20.75 17.31 28.11
CA VAL A 20 20.09 16.01 28.00
C VAL A 20 19.82 15.79 26.52
N SER A 21 20.90 15.53 25.79
CA SER A 21 20.86 14.98 24.47
C SER A 21 19.95 13.73 24.53
N ALA A 22 18.98 13.69 23.65
CA ALA A 22 18.35 12.47 23.18
C ALA A 22 19.46 11.58 22.52
N GLN A 23 20.37 11.05 23.34
CA GLN A 23 21.24 9.96 22.98
C GLN A 23 20.31 8.74 22.96
N GLY A 24 19.77 8.42 21.79
CA GLY A 24 18.98 7.21 21.61
C GLY A 24 19.66 6.02 22.29
N LYS A 25 18.90 5.14 22.89
CA LYS A 25 19.43 3.97 23.57
C LYS A 25 20.38 3.23 22.62
N ARG A 26 21.67 3.10 23.02
CA ARG A 26 22.63 2.33 22.25
C ARG A 26 22.45 0.84 22.54
N PRO A 27 22.75 -0.05 21.59
CA PRO A 27 22.76 -1.49 21.86
C PRO A 27 23.79 -1.81 22.96
N LEU A 28 23.46 -2.83 23.74
CA LEU A 28 24.33 -3.38 24.78
C LEU A 28 24.92 -4.71 24.31
N THR A 29 25.90 -5.23 25.07
CA THR A 29 26.33 -6.62 24.99
C THR A 29 26.11 -7.31 26.33
N GLY A 30 25.80 -8.61 26.30
CA GLY A 30 25.61 -9.35 27.54
C GLY A 30 25.48 -10.86 27.29
N LYS A 31 25.33 -11.62 28.37
CA LYS A 31 25.07 -13.06 28.28
C LYS A 31 23.60 -13.29 27.82
N GLU A 32 23.38 -14.40 27.14
CA GLU A 32 22.04 -14.84 26.81
C GLU A 32 21.17 -15.00 28.07
N PRO A 33 19.88 -14.64 28.01
CA PRO A 33 18.98 -14.80 29.14
C PRO A 33 18.85 -16.25 29.59
N ALA A 34 18.79 -16.47 30.91
CA ALA A 34 18.73 -17.83 31.49
C ALA A 34 17.43 -18.59 31.13
N TRP A 35 16.37 -17.89 30.73
CA TRP A 35 15.10 -18.48 30.34
C TRP A 35 15.08 -19.02 28.91
N THR A 36 16.11 -18.78 28.12
CA THR A 36 16.21 -19.27 26.74
C THR A 36 16.61 -20.74 26.68
N THR A 37 16.01 -21.49 25.76
CA THR A 37 16.42 -22.85 25.42
C THR A 37 17.64 -22.79 24.50
N LYS A 38 18.66 -23.60 24.79
CA LYS A 38 19.86 -23.73 23.96
C LYS A 38 19.74 -24.95 23.06
N ASN A 39 19.33 -24.74 21.84
CA ASN A 39 19.25 -25.79 20.84
C ASN A 39 20.62 -26.03 20.16
N GLN A 40 20.84 -27.27 19.70
CA GLN A 40 21.99 -27.64 18.90
C GLN A 40 21.59 -27.98 17.49
N TYR A 41 22.38 -27.55 16.52
CA TYR A 41 22.10 -27.69 15.11
C TYR A 41 23.20 -28.43 14.36
N ASN A 42 22.80 -29.15 13.31
CA ASN A 42 23.77 -29.81 12.44
C ASN A 42 24.25 -28.85 11.35
N TYR A 43 25.43 -28.26 11.56
CA TYR A 43 26.04 -27.33 10.60
C TYR A 43 26.46 -27.98 9.26
N LYS A 44 26.50 -29.31 9.20
CA LYS A 44 26.82 -30.06 7.97
C LYS A 44 25.61 -30.44 7.16
N ASP A 45 24.41 -30.06 7.60
CA ASP A 45 23.22 -30.33 6.84
C ASP A 45 23.27 -29.58 5.50
N ASN A 46 23.05 -30.31 4.40
CA ASN A 46 23.10 -29.79 3.04
C ASN A 46 21.81 -30.08 2.24
N ARG A 47 20.77 -30.56 2.92
CA ARG A 47 19.52 -30.95 2.26
C ARG A 47 18.81 -29.80 1.56
N LEU A 48 19.03 -28.56 2.02
CA LEU A 48 18.45 -27.34 1.47
C LEU A 48 19.39 -26.52 0.58
N ASP A 49 20.65 -26.98 0.38
CA ASP A 49 21.63 -26.23 -0.41
C ASP A 49 21.14 -25.94 -1.85
N HIS A 50 20.35 -26.85 -2.43
CA HIS A 50 19.84 -26.71 -3.80
C HIS A 50 18.58 -25.82 -3.91
N GLU A 51 17.94 -25.46 -2.78
CA GLU A 51 16.78 -24.58 -2.73
C GLU A 51 17.16 -23.13 -2.37
N ALA A 52 18.44 -22.88 -2.09
CA ALA A 52 18.96 -21.58 -1.66
C ALA A 52 19.30 -20.66 -2.86
N GLU A 53 18.28 -20.16 -3.56
CA GLU A 53 18.42 -19.33 -4.77
C GLU A 53 19.20 -18.02 -4.50
N ASP A 54 19.07 -17.43 -3.29
CA ASP A 54 19.79 -16.22 -2.88
C ASP A 54 21.25 -16.49 -2.48
N GLY A 55 21.73 -17.73 -2.64
CA GLY A 55 23.11 -18.15 -2.35
C GLY A 55 23.41 -18.39 -0.87
N TYR A 56 22.40 -18.42 -0.02
CA TYR A 56 22.46 -18.78 1.39
C TYR A 56 21.15 -19.38 1.88
N PHE A 57 21.17 -20.01 3.04
CA PHE A 57 19.97 -20.43 3.75
C PHE A 57 20.19 -20.38 5.26
N ASP A 58 19.09 -20.36 6.02
CA ASP A 58 19.14 -20.39 7.46
C ASP A 58 19.22 -21.83 7.95
N ILE A 59 20.37 -22.25 8.51
CA ILE A 59 20.47 -23.55 9.20
C ILE A 59 19.44 -23.62 10.32
N ALA A 60 19.30 -22.50 11.06
CA ALA A 60 18.30 -22.36 12.10
C ALA A 60 17.87 -20.89 12.27
N TYR A 61 16.59 -20.73 12.57
CA TYR A 61 16.00 -19.49 13.06
C TYR A 61 15.24 -19.77 14.35
N GLU A 62 15.61 -19.08 15.42
CA GLU A 62 14.97 -19.19 16.74
C GLU A 62 14.38 -17.85 17.15
N GLN A 63 13.14 -17.87 17.65
CA GLN A 63 12.52 -16.76 18.35
C GLN A 63 11.93 -17.28 19.65
N GLN A 64 12.33 -16.71 20.78
CA GLN A 64 11.86 -17.09 22.08
C GLN A 64 11.37 -15.86 22.84
N VAL A 65 10.16 -15.92 23.40
CA VAL A 65 9.50 -14.78 24.05
C VAL A 65 9.16 -15.14 25.49
N SER A 66 9.48 -14.25 26.42
CA SER A 66 9.02 -14.31 27.81
C SER A 66 8.10 -13.14 28.11
N LEU A 67 6.82 -13.42 28.38
CA LEU A 67 5.84 -12.39 28.69
C LEU A 67 6.08 -11.73 30.05
N GLU A 68 6.65 -12.48 31.02
CA GLU A 68 7.03 -11.92 32.31
C GLU A 68 8.17 -10.93 32.19
N GLN A 69 9.22 -11.29 31.41
CA GLN A 69 10.39 -10.44 31.22
C GLN A 69 10.17 -9.35 30.17
N GLN A 70 9.03 -9.36 29.47
CA GLN A 70 8.73 -8.52 28.32
C GLN A 70 9.90 -8.50 27.33
N SER A 71 10.38 -9.69 26.97
CA SER A 71 11.62 -9.84 26.22
C SER A 71 11.44 -10.84 25.09
N LEU A 72 12.01 -10.50 23.93
CA LEU A 72 12.14 -11.33 22.75
C LEU A 72 13.63 -11.64 22.54
N PHE A 73 13.98 -12.91 22.53
CA PHE A 73 15.28 -13.42 22.16
C PHE A 73 15.22 -13.98 20.75
N CYS A 74 16.19 -13.63 19.91
CA CYS A 74 16.37 -14.19 18.58
C CYS A 74 17.77 -14.76 18.40
N ARG A 75 17.87 -15.91 17.72
CA ARG A 75 19.14 -16.49 17.28
C ARG A 75 19.01 -16.99 15.86
N LYS A 76 20.02 -16.74 15.04
CA LYS A 76 20.08 -17.15 13.64
C LYS A 76 21.41 -17.77 13.29
N PHE A 77 21.37 -18.82 12.46
CA PHE A 77 22.53 -19.45 11.85
C PHE A 77 22.36 -19.46 10.34
N ILE A 78 23.24 -18.79 9.61
CA ILE A 78 23.17 -18.61 8.16
C ILE A 78 24.34 -19.32 7.50
N LYS A 79 24.09 -20.24 6.57
CA LYS A 79 25.13 -20.92 5.78
C LYS A 79 25.29 -20.22 4.44
N ILE A 80 26.53 -19.82 4.16
CA ILE A 80 26.90 -19.13 2.91
C ILE A 80 27.30 -20.15 1.85
N LEU A 81 26.64 -20.16 0.71
CA LEU A 81 26.84 -21.14 -0.37
C LEU A 81 27.54 -20.54 -1.60
N THR A 82 27.34 -19.26 -1.89
CA THR A 82 27.85 -18.59 -3.09
C THR A 82 28.32 -17.19 -2.79
N GLU A 83 28.96 -16.53 -3.77
CA GLU A 83 29.33 -15.11 -3.68
C GLU A 83 28.10 -14.20 -3.53
N ALA A 84 26.98 -14.54 -4.16
CA ALA A 84 25.71 -13.82 -3.94
C ALA A 84 25.27 -13.93 -2.46
N GLY A 85 25.43 -15.12 -1.84
CA GLY A 85 25.14 -15.31 -0.43
C GLY A 85 26.02 -14.46 0.49
N ILE A 86 27.29 -14.21 0.13
CA ILE A 86 28.14 -13.29 0.87
C ILE A 86 27.54 -11.87 0.83
N GLN A 87 27.16 -11.38 -0.35
CA GLN A 87 26.58 -10.05 -0.50
C GLN A 87 25.25 -9.91 0.24
N ASN A 88 24.41 -10.95 0.20
CA ASN A 88 23.05 -10.92 0.78
C ASN A 88 23.02 -11.13 2.30
N SER A 89 24.10 -11.62 2.93
CA SER A 89 24.07 -12.04 4.35
C SER A 89 25.23 -11.53 5.20
N SER A 90 26.15 -10.71 4.65
CA SER A 90 27.29 -10.17 5.42
C SER A 90 26.92 -8.96 6.31
N GLU A 91 25.65 -8.74 6.54
CA GLU A 91 25.12 -7.68 7.40
C GLU A 91 24.25 -8.28 8.50
N VAL A 92 24.48 -7.84 9.73
CA VAL A 92 23.57 -8.07 10.86
C VAL A 92 22.89 -6.75 11.17
N SER A 93 21.59 -6.67 10.94
CA SER A 93 20.78 -5.50 11.21
C SER A 93 19.61 -5.87 12.13
N VAL A 94 19.44 -5.11 13.22
CA VAL A 94 18.36 -5.32 14.19
C VAL A 94 17.67 -4.00 14.48
N ASN A 95 16.35 -3.98 14.23
CA ASN A 95 15.51 -2.82 14.47
C ASN A 95 14.94 -2.84 15.88
N PHE A 96 14.84 -1.69 16.53
CA PHE A 96 14.17 -1.52 17.81
C PHE A 96 13.65 -0.08 17.98
N ASP A 97 12.60 0.08 18.78
CA ASP A 97 12.08 1.41 19.15
C ASP A 97 12.76 1.89 20.44
N PRO A 98 13.64 2.90 20.38
CA PRO A 98 14.41 3.36 21.55
C PRO A 98 13.54 3.99 22.64
N SER A 99 12.27 4.30 22.38
CA SER A 99 11.38 4.91 23.37
C SER A 99 10.96 3.93 24.48
N TYR A 100 10.83 2.61 24.13
CA TYR A 100 10.45 1.58 25.10
C TYR A 100 11.31 0.31 25.02
N GLU A 101 12.10 0.10 23.97
CA GLU A 101 12.92 -1.09 23.78
C GLU A 101 14.40 -0.88 24.13
N GLN A 102 15.06 -1.96 24.54
CA GLN A 102 16.49 -2.03 24.74
C GLN A 102 17.06 -3.27 24.02
N LEU A 103 17.90 -3.04 23.04
CA LEU A 103 18.62 -4.08 22.31
C LEU A 103 19.91 -4.51 23.05
N THR A 104 20.12 -5.82 23.18
CA THR A 104 21.35 -6.43 23.70
C THR A 104 21.81 -7.53 22.77
N PHE A 105 23.01 -7.41 22.22
CA PHE A 105 23.67 -8.46 21.45
C PHE A 105 24.40 -9.44 22.38
N HIS A 106 24.31 -10.75 22.09
CA HIS A 106 24.94 -11.80 22.84
C HIS A 106 26.07 -12.47 22.07
N THR A 107 25.85 -12.72 20.80
CA THR A 107 26.82 -13.40 19.91
C THR A 107 26.71 -12.77 18.52
N ILE A 108 27.83 -12.49 17.89
CA ILE A 108 27.95 -12.27 16.44
C ILE A 108 29.27 -12.88 16.03
N ARG A 109 29.27 -13.98 15.27
CA ARG A 109 30.50 -14.69 14.93
C ARG A 109 30.39 -15.42 13.59
N ILE A 110 31.55 -15.71 13.00
CA ILE A 110 31.70 -16.55 11.82
C ILE A 110 32.31 -17.88 12.28
N ILE A 111 31.67 -18.98 11.85
CA ILE A 111 32.16 -20.35 12.05
C ILE A 111 32.71 -20.82 10.70
N ARG A 112 34.05 -20.97 10.62
CA ARG A 112 34.80 -21.41 9.43
C ARG A 112 35.45 -22.74 9.69
N GLY A 113 34.86 -23.83 9.25
CA GLY A 113 35.28 -25.17 9.62
C GLY A 113 35.21 -25.38 11.15
N ASN A 114 36.37 -25.54 11.79
CA ASN A 114 36.48 -25.68 13.26
C ASN A 114 36.90 -24.36 13.97
N THR A 115 37.06 -23.28 13.20
CA THR A 115 37.51 -21.99 13.75
C THR A 115 36.32 -21.09 14.01
N ILE A 116 36.24 -20.47 15.19
CA ILE A 116 35.29 -19.48 15.57
C ILE A 116 35.96 -18.10 15.49
N ILE A 117 35.39 -17.19 14.71
CA ILE A 117 35.88 -15.83 14.52
C ILE A 117 34.82 -14.88 15.12
N ASP A 118 35.13 -14.32 16.28
CA ASP A 118 34.26 -13.37 16.95
C ASP A 118 34.22 -12.05 16.17
N GLN A 119 33.00 -11.56 15.88
CA GLN A 119 32.75 -10.33 15.17
C GLN A 119 32.03 -9.30 16.07
N LEU A 120 31.58 -9.69 17.30
CA LEU A 120 30.85 -8.82 18.19
C LEU A 120 31.72 -7.71 18.76
N ASN A 121 31.61 -6.52 18.18
CA ASN A 121 32.33 -5.35 18.64
C ASN A 121 31.41 -4.12 18.58
N LEU A 122 30.96 -3.62 19.74
CA LEU A 122 30.09 -2.45 19.83
C LEU A 122 30.64 -1.21 19.13
N SER A 123 31.96 -1.03 19.03
CA SER A 123 32.56 0.12 18.34
C SER A 123 32.34 0.09 16.83
N LYS A 124 32.10 -1.10 16.26
CA LYS A 124 31.79 -1.30 14.84
C LYS A 124 30.26 -1.28 14.54
N ILE A 125 29.43 -1.43 15.55
CA ILE A 125 27.98 -1.35 15.39
C ILE A 125 27.58 0.10 15.20
N ARG A 126 26.90 0.38 14.09
CA ARG A 126 26.32 1.68 13.79
C ARG A 126 24.83 1.63 14.08
N THR A 127 24.36 2.57 14.89
CA THR A 127 22.93 2.74 15.10
C THR A 127 22.49 3.93 14.26
N ILE A 128 21.60 3.66 13.31
CA ILE A 128 21.07 4.64 12.35
C ILE A 128 19.57 4.73 12.52
N GLN A 129 19.02 5.91 12.31
CA GLN A 129 17.57 6.07 12.18
C GLN A 129 17.20 5.70 10.75
N GLU A 130 16.38 4.67 10.61
CA GLU A 130 15.93 4.16 9.31
C GLU A 130 14.42 4.37 9.19
N GLU A 131 14.04 5.48 8.57
CA GLU A 131 12.63 5.80 8.33
C GLU A 131 12.16 5.10 7.04
N LYS A 132 11.61 3.91 7.16
CA LYS A 132 11.17 3.09 6.01
C LYS A 132 9.91 3.63 5.31
N GLU A 133 9.16 4.52 5.97
CA GLU A 133 7.91 5.07 5.48
C GLU A 133 7.96 6.58 5.23
N LEU A 134 9.19 7.09 5.00
CA LEU A 134 9.41 8.52 4.76
C LEU A 134 8.64 9.04 3.53
N ASP A 135 8.55 8.24 2.49
CA ASP A 135 7.76 8.57 1.28
C ASP A 135 6.27 8.76 1.59
N ARG A 136 5.80 8.19 2.69
CA ARG A 136 4.44 8.35 3.24
C ARG A 136 4.33 9.45 4.28
N HIS A 137 5.41 10.20 4.51
CA HIS A 137 5.51 11.21 5.59
C HIS A 137 5.25 10.64 6.99
N LEU A 138 5.60 9.36 7.23
CA LEU A 138 5.53 8.71 8.52
C LEU A 138 6.93 8.55 9.12
N TYR A 139 7.09 9.06 10.33
CA TYR A 139 8.31 9.03 11.11
C TYR A 139 8.08 8.12 12.32
N ASN A 140 8.60 6.89 12.28
CA ASN A 140 8.39 5.93 13.36
C ASN A 140 9.48 5.97 14.45
N GLY A 141 10.59 6.68 14.20
CA GLY A 141 11.69 6.84 15.14
C GLY A 141 12.46 5.56 15.45
N SER A 142 12.19 4.47 14.72
CA SER A 142 12.90 3.20 14.89
C SER A 142 14.39 3.36 14.57
N LEU A 143 15.22 2.67 15.33
CA LEU A 143 16.66 2.60 15.11
C LEU A 143 17.03 1.22 14.56
N SER A 144 17.89 1.20 13.56
CA SER A 144 18.58 0.00 13.08
C SER A 144 19.99 -0.04 13.63
N SER A 145 20.33 -1.09 14.37
CA SER A 145 21.72 -1.37 14.78
C SER A 145 22.36 -2.32 13.79
N VAL A 146 23.29 -1.79 13.01
CA VAL A 146 23.89 -2.45 11.85
C VAL A 146 25.35 -2.76 12.10
N LEU A 147 25.76 -4.00 11.82
CA LEU A 147 27.15 -4.46 11.79
C LEU A 147 27.45 -5.13 10.45
N PHE A 148 28.42 -4.61 9.72
CA PHE A 148 28.97 -5.28 8.55
C PHE A 148 30.04 -6.27 8.98
N LEU A 149 29.85 -7.55 8.63
CA LEU A 149 30.80 -8.63 8.97
C LEU A 149 32.00 -8.58 8.04
N GLU A 150 33.18 -8.71 8.63
CA GLU A 150 34.45 -8.70 7.89
C GLU A 150 34.87 -10.11 7.48
N ASP A 151 35.45 -10.24 6.29
CA ASP A 151 36.06 -11.48 5.77
C ASP A 151 35.08 -12.68 5.72
N VAL A 152 33.83 -12.45 5.38
CA VAL A 152 32.84 -13.54 5.12
C VAL A 152 33.22 -14.26 3.83
N ARG A 153 33.20 -15.59 3.85
CA ARG A 153 33.58 -16.42 2.71
C ARG A 153 32.53 -17.50 2.42
N LYS A 154 32.52 -17.99 1.21
CA LYS A 154 31.77 -19.19 0.83
C LYS A 154 32.12 -20.37 1.76
N GLY A 155 31.10 -21.05 2.27
CA GLY A 155 31.19 -22.15 3.22
C GLY A 155 31.21 -21.73 4.69
N ASP A 156 31.26 -20.44 4.98
CA ASP A 156 31.12 -19.93 6.35
C ASP A 156 29.70 -20.08 6.87
N ILE A 157 29.60 -20.14 8.20
CA ILE A 157 28.34 -20.04 8.90
C ILE A 157 28.40 -18.78 9.75
N ILE A 158 27.41 -17.89 9.57
CA ILE A 158 27.23 -16.71 10.41
C ILE A 158 26.25 -17.09 11.52
N GLU A 159 26.66 -16.87 12.77
CA GLU A 159 25.78 -16.98 13.93
C GLU A 159 25.64 -15.62 14.60
N TYR A 160 24.39 -15.21 14.86
CA TYR A 160 24.16 -14.08 15.74
C TYR A 160 22.95 -14.31 16.65
N SER A 161 23.00 -13.69 17.86
CA SER A 161 21.89 -13.70 18.80
C SER A 161 21.77 -12.37 19.53
N TYR A 162 20.53 -12.00 19.83
CA TYR A 162 20.20 -10.76 20.53
C TYR A 162 18.92 -10.90 21.35
N THR A 163 18.73 -9.97 22.27
CA THR A 163 17.47 -9.78 23.00
C THR A 163 16.99 -8.35 22.84
N ILE A 164 15.70 -8.18 22.52
CA ILE A 164 14.97 -6.92 22.63
C ILE A 164 14.12 -7.01 23.90
N LYS A 165 14.34 -6.10 24.85
CA LYS A 165 13.59 -6.00 26.10
C LYS A 165 12.72 -4.75 26.10
N GLY A 166 11.45 -4.92 26.33
CA GLY A 166 10.43 -3.88 26.38
C GLY A 166 9.31 -4.17 25.38
N PHE A 167 8.04 -4.04 25.81
CA PHE A 167 6.86 -4.08 24.95
C PHE A 167 6.24 -2.69 24.89
N ASN A 168 5.59 -2.37 23.78
CA ASN A 168 4.94 -1.06 23.64
C ASN A 168 3.89 -0.87 24.74
N PRO A 169 4.04 0.16 25.63
CA PRO A 169 3.15 0.37 26.77
C PRO A 169 1.70 0.66 26.38
N ILE A 170 1.47 1.07 25.11
CA ILE A 170 0.12 1.35 24.59
C ILE A 170 -0.81 0.14 24.70
N PHE A 171 -0.28 -1.09 24.62
CA PHE A 171 -1.05 -2.33 24.74
C PHE A 171 -1.29 -2.77 26.18
N LYS A 172 -0.85 -1.98 27.19
CA LYS A 172 -1.06 -2.24 28.61
C LYS A 172 -0.57 -3.62 29.05
N GLY A 173 0.56 -4.07 28.49
CA GLY A 173 1.17 -5.36 28.76
C GLY A 173 0.53 -6.56 28.08
N LYS A 174 -0.56 -6.40 27.33
CA LYS A 174 -1.11 -7.49 26.51
C LYS A 174 -0.18 -7.79 25.34
N TYR A 175 -0.06 -9.07 25.04
CA TYR A 175 0.76 -9.60 23.96
C TYR A 175 -0.11 -10.10 22.81
N ALA A 176 0.29 -9.79 21.59
CA ALA A 176 -0.20 -10.42 20.39
C ALA A 176 0.90 -10.39 19.33
N ASP A 177 1.06 -11.49 18.61
CA ASP A 177 2.10 -11.65 17.60
C ASP A 177 1.70 -12.70 16.55
N ILE A 178 2.43 -12.70 15.43
CA ILE A 178 2.29 -13.66 14.35
C ILE A 178 3.66 -14.31 14.12
N TYR A 179 3.73 -15.62 14.30
CA TYR A 179 4.93 -16.41 14.04
C TYR A 179 4.90 -16.95 12.63
N ASP A 180 5.80 -16.46 11.77
CA ASP A 180 5.93 -16.90 10.39
C ASP A 180 6.48 -18.34 10.34
N MET A 181 5.84 -19.22 9.57
CA MET A 181 6.24 -20.61 9.37
C MET A 181 6.84 -20.86 7.99
N ASP A 182 6.74 -19.89 7.08
CA ASP A 182 7.32 -19.89 5.75
C ASP A 182 8.18 -18.64 5.53
N PHE A 183 9.27 -18.79 4.78
CA PHE A 183 10.22 -17.71 4.50
C PHE A 183 10.60 -17.69 3.03
N ARG A 184 11.16 -16.58 2.55
CA ARG A 184 11.71 -16.48 1.19
C ARG A 184 13.00 -17.27 0.99
N VAL A 185 13.72 -17.53 2.08
CA VAL A 185 14.91 -18.39 2.08
C VAL A 185 14.58 -19.69 2.81
N PRO A 186 15.19 -20.82 2.43
CA PRO A 186 14.97 -22.08 3.13
C PRO A 186 15.47 -22.00 4.59
N VAL A 187 14.77 -22.71 5.50
CA VAL A 187 15.15 -22.79 6.93
C VAL A 187 15.29 -24.25 7.35
N GLY A 188 16.47 -24.64 7.77
CA GLY A 188 16.77 -26.03 8.22
C GLY A 188 16.01 -26.43 9.48
N CYS A 189 15.98 -25.54 10.47
CA CYS A 189 15.21 -25.71 11.70
C CYS A 189 14.62 -24.38 12.15
N LEU A 190 13.30 -24.32 12.24
CA LEU A 190 12.56 -23.22 12.79
C LEU A 190 12.12 -23.56 14.21
N TYR A 191 12.37 -22.69 15.17
CA TYR A 191 12.01 -22.89 16.56
C TYR A 191 11.41 -21.64 17.19
N TYR A 192 10.18 -21.77 17.66
CA TYR A 192 9.50 -20.74 18.45
C TYR A 192 9.23 -21.23 19.87
N LYS A 193 9.41 -20.35 20.84
CA LYS A 193 9.08 -20.59 22.24
C LYS A 193 8.35 -19.40 22.82
N LEU A 194 7.24 -19.63 23.49
CA LEU A 194 6.50 -18.61 24.22
C LEU A 194 6.30 -19.05 25.67
N ILE A 195 6.80 -18.25 26.61
CA ILE A 195 6.68 -18.45 28.05
C ILE A 195 5.61 -17.50 28.58
N VAL A 196 4.53 -18.08 29.10
CA VAL A 196 3.34 -17.36 29.56
C VAL A 196 3.18 -17.59 31.05
N PRO A 197 3.19 -16.54 31.91
CA PRO A 197 2.85 -16.65 33.32
C PRO A 197 1.48 -17.31 33.54
N LYS A 198 1.34 -18.08 34.62
CA LYS A 198 0.15 -18.95 34.85
C LYS A 198 -1.18 -18.20 34.91
N GLU A 199 -1.15 -16.94 35.36
CA GLU A 199 -2.31 -16.04 35.46
C GLU A 199 -2.70 -15.40 34.11
N ARG A 200 -1.83 -15.49 33.10
CA ARG A 200 -2.09 -14.98 31.75
C ARG A 200 -2.61 -16.08 30.85
N ARG A 201 -3.42 -15.71 29.88
CA ARG A 201 -3.99 -16.65 28.92
C ARG A 201 -3.79 -16.15 27.51
N VAL A 202 -3.23 -17.00 26.65
CA VAL A 202 -3.10 -16.76 25.23
C VAL A 202 -4.06 -17.64 24.44
N PHE A 203 -4.55 -17.10 23.33
CA PHE A 203 -5.29 -17.82 22.30
C PHE A 203 -4.34 -18.07 21.13
N ILE A 204 -4.42 -19.25 20.53
CA ILE A 204 -3.55 -19.66 19.42
C ILE A 204 -4.43 -20.06 18.24
N LYS A 205 -4.10 -19.58 17.05
CA LYS A 205 -4.78 -19.96 15.81
C LYS A 205 -3.75 -20.14 14.70
N ASN A 206 -3.82 -21.29 14.06
CA ASN A 206 -3.00 -21.59 12.87
C ASN A 206 -3.69 -21.11 11.59
N ASN A 207 -2.90 -20.61 10.65
CA ASN A 207 -3.32 -20.35 9.27
C ASN A 207 -2.33 -21.03 8.30
N ASN A 208 -2.84 -21.77 7.33
CA ASN A 208 -2.06 -22.52 6.32
C ASN A 208 -1.04 -23.53 6.91
N THR A 209 -1.09 -23.85 8.19
CA THR A 209 -0.20 -24.82 8.86
C THR A 209 -0.97 -25.69 9.83
N ALA A 210 -0.55 -26.96 9.95
CA ALA A 210 -1.09 -27.91 10.93
C ALA A 210 -0.22 -28.08 12.18
N ILE A 211 0.89 -27.33 12.27
CA ILE A 211 1.86 -27.46 13.37
C ILE A 211 1.22 -27.02 14.68
N GLN A 212 1.25 -27.91 15.68
CA GLN A 212 0.75 -27.63 17.02
C GLN A 212 1.90 -27.43 18.00
N PRO A 213 1.73 -26.62 19.06
CA PRO A 213 2.76 -26.47 20.06
C PRO A 213 2.89 -27.72 20.92
N ILE A 214 4.12 -28.02 21.35
CA ILE A 214 4.37 -28.83 22.52
C ILE A 214 4.15 -27.93 23.74
N ILE A 215 3.31 -28.36 24.69
CA ILE A 215 2.92 -27.53 25.83
C ILE A 215 3.48 -28.14 27.10
N HIS A 216 4.29 -27.38 27.81
CA HIS A 216 4.81 -27.71 29.13
C HIS A 216 4.12 -26.82 30.19
N ASN A 217 3.52 -27.43 31.19
CA ASN A 217 2.86 -26.71 32.27
C ASN A 217 3.60 -26.96 33.58
N ASP A 218 3.99 -25.88 34.25
CA ASP A 218 4.45 -25.95 35.63
C ASP A 218 3.60 -25.10 36.58
N LEU A 219 4.08 -24.84 37.81
CA LEU A 219 3.35 -24.09 38.84
C LEU A 219 3.27 -22.59 38.54
N THR A 220 4.24 -22.03 37.80
CA THR A 220 4.43 -20.59 37.59
C THR A 220 4.14 -20.15 36.17
N GLU A 221 4.34 -21.04 35.20
CA GLU A 221 4.24 -20.67 33.79
C GLU A 221 3.70 -21.82 32.93
N THR A 222 3.26 -21.47 31.73
CA THR A 222 2.96 -22.38 30.62
C THR A 222 3.91 -22.05 29.48
N VAL A 223 4.66 -23.04 28.99
CA VAL A 223 5.57 -22.90 27.88
C VAL A 223 4.99 -23.56 26.63
N TYR A 224 4.91 -22.82 25.55
CA TYR A 224 4.51 -23.30 24.24
C TYR A 224 5.74 -23.34 23.34
N GLU A 225 5.99 -24.48 22.69
CA GLU A 225 7.13 -24.67 21.78
C GLU A 225 6.65 -25.19 20.44
N TRP A 226 7.06 -24.54 19.35
CA TRP A 226 6.82 -24.99 18.00
C TRP A 226 8.15 -25.26 17.31
N LYS A 227 8.22 -26.35 16.56
CA LYS A 227 9.39 -26.73 15.80
C LYS A 227 8.98 -27.19 14.42
N ALA A 228 9.67 -26.68 13.40
CA ALA A 228 9.56 -27.16 12.03
C ALA A 228 10.96 -27.43 11.49
N GLU A 229 11.10 -28.49 10.68
CA GLU A 229 12.36 -28.85 10.05
C GLU A 229 12.22 -28.84 8.55
N GLN A 230 13.29 -28.48 7.83
CA GLN A 230 13.36 -28.48 6.36
C GLN A 230 12.26 -27.63 5.74
N VAL A 231 12.07 -26.42 6.27
CA VAL A 231 11.11 -25.43 5.74
C VAL A 231 11.66 -24.93 4.41
N LYS A 232 10.92 -25.20 3.34
CA LYS A 232 11.26 -24.75 1.98
C LYS A 232 10.97 -23.28 1.80
N ALA A 233 11.68 -22.64 0.87
CA ALA A 233 11.37 -21.28 0.48
C ALA A 233 10.00 -21.19 -0.19
N ILE A 234 9.25 -20.12 0.14
CA ILE A 234 8.02 -19.79 -0.57
C ILE A 234 8.32 -18.85 -1.74
N HIS A 235 7.89 -19.22 -2.92
CA HIS A 235 8.02 -18.40 -4.13
C HIS A 235 6.72 -17.67 -4.39
N LEU A 236 6.76 -16.34 -4.29
CA LEU A 236 5.61 -15.50 -4.58
C LEU A 236 5.48 -15.28 -6.09
N GLN A 237 4.25 -15.45 -6.59
CA GLN A 237 3.94 -15.10 -7.97
C GLN A 237 3.78 -13.58 -8.13
N ASP A 238 3.87 -13.08 -9.36
CA ASP A 238 3.71 -11.65 -9.63
C ASP A 238 2.26 -11.17 -9.40
N ASN A 239 2.08 -9.91 -9.06
CA ASN A 239 0.78 -9.25 -8.95
C ASN A 239 -0.26 -10.04 -8.14
N ILE A 240 0.08 -10.45 -6.91
CA ILE A 240 -0.89 -11.00 -5.97
C ILE A 240 -1.65 -9.85 -5.26
N PRO A 241 -2.95 -10.00 -4.93
CA PRO A 241 -3.68 -9.03 -4.13
C PRO A 241 -3.05 -8.85 -2.74
N SER A 242 -3.10 -7.63 -2.19
CA SER A 242 -2.51 -7.34 -0.86
C SER A 242 -3.17 -8.09 0.29
N TRP A 243 -4.45 -8.44 0.14
CA TRP A 243 -5.20 -9.21 1.15
C TRP A 243 -4.91 -10.72 1.10
N TYR A 244 -4.33 -11.22 0.03
CA TYR A 244 -3.99 -12.64 -0.08
C TYR A 244 -2.67 -12.91 0.65
N ASP A 245 -2.75 -13.69 1.72
CA ASP A 245 -1.60 -14.10 2.52
C ASP A 245 -1.31 -15.59 2.24
N PRO A 246 -0.29 -15.90 1.43
CA PRO A 246 0.08 -17.29 1.12
C PRO A 246 0.87 -17.95 2.24
N TYR A 247 1.34 -17.19 3.23
CA TYR A 247 2.22 -17.69 4.26
C TYR A 247 1.50 -18.56 5.29
N SER A 248 2.18 -19.59 5.72
CA SER A 248 1.81 -20.35 6.91
C SER A 248 2.20 -19.56 8.14
N VAL A 249 1.26 -19.34 9.05
CA VAL A 249 1.51 -18.56 10.26
C VAL A 249 0.81 -19.15 11.49
N ILE A 250 1.37 -18.87 12.66
CA ILE A 250 0.76 -19.13 13.96
C ILE A 250 0.47 -17.79 14.61
N MET A 251 -0.81 -17.49 14.82
CA MET A 251 -1.25 -16.29 15.51
C MET A 251 -1.36 -16.57 17.00
N VAL A 252 -0.87 -15.66 17.80
CA VAL A 252 -0.98 -15.68 19.26
C VAL A 252 -1.57 -14.36 19.72
N SER A 253 -2.54 -14.38 20.63
CA SER A 253 -3.17 -13.17 21.17
C SER A 253 -3.69 -13.39 22.58
N GLU A 254 -3.56 -12.40 23.44
CA GLU A 254 -4.21 -12.33 24.75
C GLU A 254 -5.59 -11.63 24.71
N TYR A 255 -5.99 -11.11 23.55
CA TYR A 255 -7.32 -10.54 23.39
C TYR A 255 -8.34 -11.65 23.13
N LYS A 256 -9.33 -11.75 24.00
CA LYS A 256 -10.38 -12.77 23.92
C LYS A 256 -11.37 -12.50 22.79
N SER A 257 -11.63 -11.22 22.49
CA SER A 257 -12.66 -10.80 21.55
C SER A 257 -12.37 -9.42 20.98
N TRP A 258 -13.02 -9.08 19.88
CA TRP A 258 -13.00 -7.73 19.33
C TRP A 258 -13.58 -6.69 20.30
N LYS A 259 -14.45 -7.08 21.22
CA LYS A 259 -14.92 -6.22 22.30
C LYS A 259 -13.78 -5.69 23.16
N GLU A 260 -12.85 -6.55 23.60
CA GLU A 260 -11.69 -6.12 24.40
C GLU A 260 -10.78 -5.17 23.60
N VAL A 261 -10.63 -5.40 22.30
CA VAL A 261 -9.89 -4.48 21.41
C VAL A 261 -10.61 -3.15 21.29
N ASN A 262 -11.95 -3.16 21.17
CA ASN A 262 -12.75 -1.93 21.15
C ASN A 262 -12.64 -1.16 22.48
N GLU A 263 -12.70 -1.85 23.62
CA GLU A 263 -12.54 -1.21 24.95
C GLU A 263 -11.16 -0.53 25.05
N TRP A 264 -10.10 -1.18 24.61
CA TRP A 264 -8.77 -0.57 24.50
C TRP A 264 -8.77 0.66 23.57
N ALA A 265 -9.37 0.54 22.39
CA ALA A 265 -9.42 1.65 21.41
C ALA A 265 -10.24 2.85 21.94
N MET A 266 -11.35 2.60 22.66
CA MET A 266 -12.16 3.68 23.25
C MET A 266 -11.36 4.54 24.26
N GLU A 267 -10.39 3.98 24.96
CA GLU A 267 -9.53 4.74 25.84
C GLU A 267 -8.55 5.65 25.07
N LEU A 268 -8.19 5.28 23.84
CA LEU A 268 -7.33 6.09 23.00
C LEU A 268 -8.08 7.25 22.32
N PHE A 269 -9.39 7.10 22.09
CA PHE A 269 -10.25 8.09 21.43
C PHE A 269 -11.35 8.61 22.40
N PRO A 270 -10.99 9.24 23.54
CA PRO A 270 -11.97 9.73 24.49
C PRO A 270 -12.89 10.79 23.89
N LEU A 271 -14.10 10.91 24.41
CA LEU A 271 -15.04 11.92 23.94
C LEU A 271 -14.60 13.33 24.38
N VAL A 272 -14.32 14.19 23.40
CA VAL A 272 -13.99 15.61 23.64
C VAL A 272 -15.29 16.42 23.74
N LYS A 273 -15.49 17.09 24.88
CA LYS A 273 -16.70 17.92 25.14
C LYS A 273 -16.46 19.40 24.89
N THR A 274 -15.22 19.85 25.04
CA THR A 274 -14.84 21.26 24.88
C THR A 274 -13.53 21.36 24.14
N VAL A 275 -13.39 22.36 23.31
CA VAL A 275 -12.21 22.63 22.49
C VAL A 275 -11.73 24.07 22.68
N SER A 276 -10.57 24.41 22.16
CA SER A 276 -10.03 25.76 22.19
C SER A 276 -10.95 26.77 21.50
N PRO A 277 -10.91 28.06 21.88
CA PRO A 277 -11.71 29.10 21.22
C PRO A 277 -11.48 29.17 19.69
N LEU A 278 -10.26 28.84 19.23
CA LEU A 278 -9.94 28.86 17.79
C LEU A 278 -10.62 27.71 17.03
N LEU A 279 -10.59 26.50 17.57
CA LEU A 279 -11.29 25.37 16.97
C LEU A 279 -12.82 25.55 17.07
N GLN A 280 -13.32 26.06 18.20
CA GLN A 280 -14.74 26.38 18.35
C GLN A 280 -15.21 27.41 17.31
N LYS A 281 -14.42 28.46 17.09
CA LYS A 281 -14.70 29.47 16.05
C LYS A 281 -14.84 28.81 14.66
N LYS A 282 -13.94 27.89 14.32
CA LYS A 282 -14.01 27.14 13.03
C LYS A 282 -15.27 26.30 12.93
N ILE A 283 -15.69 25.65 14.01
CA ILE A 283 -16.92 24.87 14.08
C ILE A 283 -18.15 25.78 13.90
N ASP A 284 -18.18 26.95 14.56
CA ASP A 284 -19.25 27.93 14.42
C ASP A 284 -19.32 28.52 13.01
N GLU A 285 -18.17 28.77 12.38
CA GLU A 285 -18.10 29.17 10.95
C GLU A 285 -18.74 28.11 10.04
N ILE A 286 -18.41 26.83 10.22
CA ILE A 286 -19.03 25.74 9.45
C ILE A 286 -20.54 25.72 9.69
N LYS A 287 -20.96 25.80 10.95
CA LYS A 287 -22.38 25.75 11.33
C LYS A 287 -23.20 26.89 10.73
N THR A 288 -22.65 28.08 10.64
CA THR A 288 -23.35 29.28 10.13
C THR A 288 -23.27 29.39 8.61
N SER A 289 -22.21 28.89 7.97
CA SER A 289 -22.01 28.98 6.52
C SER A 289 -22.83 27.96 5.74
N TYR A 290 -23.22 26.86 6.37
CA TYR A 290 -23.92 25.75 5.69
C TYR A 290 -25.26 25.43 6.35
N ALA A 291 -26.33 25.45 5.56
CA ALA A 291 -27.71 25.35 6.05
C ALA A 291 -28.12 23.94 6.51
N THR A 292 -27.49 22.87 5.99
CA THR A 292 -27.86 21.50 6.33
C THR A 292 -26.69 20.73 6.95
N GLN A 293 -26.98 19.72 7.76
CA GLN A 293 -25.97 18.91 8.40
C GLN A 293 -25.10 18.15 7.39
N GLU A 294 -25.63 17.72 6.25
CA GLU A 294 -24.86 17.10 5.18
C GLU A 294 -23.80 18.05 4.61
N LYS A 295 -24.17 19.32 4.36
CA LYS A 295 -23.21 20.34 3.89
C LYS A 295 -22.19 20.70 4.97
N GLN A 296 -22.61 20.76 6.24
CA GLN A 296 -21.69 20.96 7.37
C GLN A 296 -20.70 19.80 7.51
N ALA A 297 -21.18 18.56 7.38
CA ALA A 297 -20.31 17.38 7.42
C ALA A 297 -19.31 17.35 6.26
N ALA A 298 -19.76 17.66 5.04
CA ALA A 298 -18.87 17.78 3.87
C ALA A 298 -17.81 18.89 4.07
N ALA A 299 -18.20 20.04 4.63
CA ALA A 299 -17.27 21.13 4.91
C ALA A 299 -16.26 20.77 6.00
N ALA A 300 -16.70 20.07 7.06
CA ALA A 300 -15.81 19.56 8.11
C ALA A 300 -14.81 18.55 7.56
N LEU A 301 -15.26 17.60 6.72
CA LEU A 301 -14.41 16.63 6.07
C LEU A 301 -13.35 17.32 5.20
N ARG A 302 -13.74 18.21 4.30
CA ARG A 302 -12.84 18.95 3.40
C ARG A 302 -11.81 19.76 4.17
N PHE A 303 -12.24 20.42 5.25
CA PHE A 303 -11.32 21.15 6.12
C PHE A 303 -10.23 20.22 6.68
N VAL A 304 -10.61 19.04 7.20
CA VAL A 304 -9.63 18.11 7.75
C VAL A 304 -8.78 17.47 6.65
N GLN A 305 -9.35 17.19 5.48
CA GLN A 305 -8.65 16.60 4.35
C GLN A 305 -7.60 17.55 3.75
N ASP A 306 -7.97 18.80 3.48
CA ASP A 306 -7.18 19.72 2.66
C ASP A 306 -6.31 20.67 3.51
N ASP A 307 -6.82 21.16 4.67
CA ASP A 307 -6.10 22.14 5.51
C ASP A 307 -5.20 21.47 6.58
N VAL A 308 -5.35 20.15 6.81
CA VAL A 308 -4.50 19.39 7.74
C VAL A 308 -3.66 18.41 6.94
N ARG A 309 -2.37 18.69 6.75
CA ARG A 309 -1.46 17.86 5.98
C ARG A 309 -1.28 16.48 6.60
N TYR A 310 -1.14 15.45 5.77
CA TYR A 310 -0.80 14.12 6.26
C TYR A 310 0.68 14.07 6.66
N MET A 311 0.95 13.85 7.91
CA MET A 311 2.28 13.61 8.46
C MET A 311 2.14 12.96 9.84
N GLY A 312 2.78 11.81 10.04
CA GLY A 312 2.75 11.05 11.28
C GLY A 312 4.09 11.03 12.00
N ILE A 313 4.04 11.19 13.32
CA ILE A 313 5.16 10.91 14.23
C ILE A 313 4.70 9.76 15.11
N GLU A 314 5.02 8.53 14.71
CA GLU A 314 4.49 7.28 15.28
C GLU A 314 5.45 6.61 16.26
N MET A 315 6.11 7.40 17.13
CA MET A 315 7.05 6.90 18.13
C MET A 315 6.32 6.43 19.39
N GLY A 316 6.65 5.23 19.87
CA GLY A 316 6.11 4.68 21.11
C GLY A 316 4.57 4.62 21.13
N GLU A 317 3.95 5.23 22.14
CA GLU A 317 2.49 5.29 22.26
C GLU A 317 1.82 6.01 21.08
N SER A 318 2.49 6.96 20.44
CA SER A 318 1.95 7.71 19.30
C SER A 318 1.76 6.86 18.05
N SER A 319 2.27 5.62 18.02
CA SER A 319 1.96 4.66 16.95
C SER A 319 0.45 4.32 16.86
N HIS A 320 -0.27 4.39 18.00
CA HIS A 320 -1.71 4.03 18.08
C HIS A 320 -2.56 5.13 18.71
N LYS A 321 -1.99 6.01 19.53
CA LYS A 321 -2.70 7.06 20.26
C LYS A 321 -2.73 8.36 19.46
N PRO A 322 -3.93 8.90 19.16
CA PRO A 322 -4.03 10.18 18.47
C PRO A 322 -3.58 11.34 19.34
N GLY A 323 -3.11 12.39 18.68
CA GLY A 323 -2.86 13.67 19.32
C GLY A 323 -4.15 14.38 19.75
N ASN A 324 -4.01 15.38 20.64
CA ASN A 324 -5.15 16.22 21.04
C ASN A 324 -5.70 16.98 19.82
N PRO A 325 -7.03 16.99 19.56
CA PRO A 325 -7.65 17.67 18.42
C PRO A 325 -7.29 19.18 18.30
N ASP A 326 -7.18 19.91 19.41
CA ASP A 326 -6.75 21.31 19.40
C ASP A 326 -5.30 21.47 18.92
N LYS A 327 -4.42 20.55 19.31
CA LYS A 327 -3.04 20.55 18.85
C LYS A 327 -2.98 20.26 17.35
N ILE A 328 -3.69 19.24 16.88
CA ILE A 328 -3.75 18.87 15.45
C ILE A 328 -4.33 20.02 14.63
N PHE A 329 -5.41 20.65 15.11
CA PHE A 329 -6.00 21.83 14.49
C PHE A 329 -5.00 22.98 14.37
N SER A 330 -4.25 23.27 15.43
CA SER A 330 -3.33 24.43 15.46
C SER A 330 -2.05 24.19 14.64
N GLN A 331 -1.50 22.97 14.65
CA GLN A 331 -0.26 22.64 13.92
C GLN A 331 -0.47 22.35 12.44
N ARG A 332 -1.72 22.06 12.02
CA ARG A 332 -2.11 21.79 10.62
C ARG A 332 -1.41 20.58 10.00
N PHE A 333 -1.07 19.59 10.79
CA PHE A 333 -0.64 18.27 10.33
C PHE A 333 -0.98 17.18 11.35
N GLY A 334 -1.12 15.97 10.87
CA GLY A 334 -1.37 14.76 11.65
C GLY A 334 -1.53 13.56 10.75
N ASP A 335 -1.46 12.36 11.32
CA ASP A 335 -1.66 11.11 10.60
C ASP A 335 -3.13 10.66 10.58
N CYS A 336 -3.39 9.41 10.14
CA CYS A 336 -4.74 8.88 10.00
C CYS A 336 -5.56 8.98 11.29
N LYS A 337 -5.00 8.60 12.44
CA LYS A 337 -5.68 8.62 13.74
C LYS A 337 -5.93 10.04 14.23
N ASP A 338 -4.98 10.96 14.00
CA ASP A 338 -5.08 12.36 14.35
C ASP A 338 -6.19 13.06 13.57
N LYS A 339 -6.18 12.90 12.25
CA LYS A 339 -7.16 13.50 11.35
C LYS A 339 -8.56 12.92 11.59
N SER A 340 -8.67 11.61 11.81
CA SER A 340 -9.94 10.95 12.13
C SER A 340 -10.51 11.40 13.47
N TYR A 341 -9.66 11.55 14.49
CA TYR A 341 -10.10 12.04 15.81
C TYR A 341 -10.52 13.52 15.78
N LEU A 342 -9.78 14.36 15.05
CA LEU A 342 -10.15 15.75 14.82
C LEU A 342 -11.50 15.86 14.10
N LEU A 343 -11.70 15.08 13.01
CA LEU A 343 -12.96 15.07 12.27
C LEU A 343 -14.13 14.61 13.14
N CYS A 344 -13.99 13.52 13.87
CA CYS A 344 -15.01 13.05 14.83
C CYS A 344 -15.35 14.11 15.87
N THR A 345 -14.34 14.84 16.37
CA THR A 345 -14.55 15.93 17.36
C THR A 345 -15.36 17.06 16.75
N ILE A 346 -15.03 17.51 15.54
CA ILE A 346 -15.77 18.58 14.84
C ILE A 346 -17.21 18.15 14.58
N LEU A 347 -17.42 16.96 14.03
CA LEU A 347 -18.77 16.43 13.70
C LEU A 347 -19.66 16.31 14.94
N ARG A 348 -19.10 15.83 16.06
CA ARG A 348 -19.82 15.71 17.35
C ARG A 348 -20.22 17.08 17.92
N LEU A 349 -19.35 18.08 17.84
CA LEU A 349 -19.62 19.44 18.28
C LEU A 349 -20.61 20.17 17.35
N LEU A 350 -20.74 19.73 16.09
CA LEU A 350 -21.83 20.12 15.18
C LEU A 350 -23.16 19.38 15.46
N GLY A 351 -23.19 18.48 16.46
CA GLY A 351 -24.39 17.72 16.85
C GLY A 351 -24.63 16.45 16.05
N MET A 352 -23.61 15.89 15.41
CA MET A 352 -23.72 14.68 14.58
C MET A 352 -23.07 13.47 15.27
N GLU A 353 -23.65 12.30 15.08
CA GLU A 353 -23.13 11.04 15.61
C GLU A 353 -21.99 10.51 14.75
N SER A 354 -20.77 10.47 15.28
CA SER A 354 -19.59 10.02 14.53
C SER A 354 -18.60 9.24 15.40
N TYR A 355 -17.88 8.29 14.77
CA TYR A 355 -16.97 7.38 15.46
C TYR A 355 -15.70 7.14 14.64
N PRO A 356 -14.52 7.04 15.29
CA PRO A 356 -13.35 6.48 14.65
C PRO A 356 -13.58 5.00 14.29
N VAL A 357 -12.96 4.57 13.21
CA VAL A 357 -13.03 3.17 12.74
C VAL A 357 -11.62 2.67 12.51
N LEU A 358 -11.22 1.64 13.23
CA LEU A 358 -9.95 0.96 12.98
C LEU A 358 -10.12 -0.01 11.82
N ILE A 359 -9.26 0.05 10.82
CA ILE A 359 -9.27 -0.82 9.65
C ILE A 359 -7.89 -1.41 9.39
N ASN A 360 -7.86 -2.48 8.57
CA ASN A 360 -6.64 -2.95 7.94
C ASN A 360 -6.76 -2.75 6.43
N ALA A 361 -6.04 -1.77 5.91
CA ALA A 361 -6.16 -1.37 4.52
C ALA A 361 -5.60 -2.43 3.55
N SER A 362 -4.68 -3.27 4.01
CA SER A 362 -4.08 -4.35 3.21
C SER A 362 -4.89 -5.65 3.29
N ALA A 363 -5.11 -6.17 4.50
CA ALA A 363 -5.77 -7.45 4.72
C ALA A 363 -7.28 -7.38 4.51
N LYS A 364 -7.88 -6.18 4.62
CA LYS A 364 -9.32 -5.96 4.41
C LYS A 364 -10.16 -6.95 5.24
N LYS A 365 -11.19 -7.58 4.65
CA LYS A 365 -12.05 -8.55 5.34
C LYS A 365 -11.31 -9.80 5.88
N VAL A 366 -10.10 -10.10 5.41
CA VAL A 366 -9.34 -11.26 5.89
C VAL A 366 -9.02 -11.15 7.39
N ILE A 367 -9.00 -9.93 7.96
CA ILE A 367 -8.86 -9.77 9.42
C ILE A 367 -9.99 -10.46 10.22
N THR A 368 -11.16 -10.70 9.63
CA THR A 368 -12.24 -11.45 10.28
C THR A 368 -11.86 -12.90 10.58
N GLU A 369 -10.87 -13.42 9.86
CA GLU A 369 -10.33 -14.77 10.02
C GLU A 369 -9.18 -14.82 11.01
N ARG A 370 -8.68 -13.67 11.47
CA ARG A 370 -7.58 -13.58 12.45
C ARG A 370 -8.08 -13.62 13.89
N LEU A 371 -7.14 -13.87 14.83
CA LEU A 371 -7.43 -13.64 16.25
C LEU A 371 -7.64 -12.15 16.50
N PRO A 372 -8.56 -11.77 17.42
CA PRO A 372 -8.67 -10.40 17.87
C PRO A 372 -7.32 -9.88 18.40
N SER A 373 -6.91 -8.72 17.93
CA SER A 373 -5.69 -8.07 18.37
C SER A 373 -5.72 -6.57 18.08
N ALA A 374 -5.16 -5.77 18.96
CA ALA A 374 -4.94 -4.35 18.75
C ALA A 374 -3.96 -4.09 17.58
N THR A 375 -3.03 -5.01 17.33
CA THR A 375 -2.05 -4.94 16.23
C THR A 375 -2.61 -5.36 14.87
N SER A 376 -3.89 -5.73 14.79
CA SER A 376 -4.53 -6.13 13.52
C SER A 376 -4.86 -4.96 12.60
N PHE A 377 -4.73 -3.72 13.07
CA PHE A 377 -5.15 -2.53 12.34
C PHE A 377 -3.94 -1.65 12.00
N ASP A 378 -3.96 -1.07 10.80
CA ASP A 378 -2.89 -0.23 10.27
C ASP A 378 -3.38 1.14 9.81
N HIS A 379 -4.69 1.42 9.93
CA HIS A 379 -5.27 2.69 9.51
C HIS A 379 -6.53 3.04 10.32
N VAL A 380 -6.88 4.34 10.36
CA VAL A 380 -8.05 4.86 11.06
C VAL A 380 -8.86 5.76 10.15
N THR A 381 -10.17 5.50 10.09
CA THR A 381 -11.14 6.25 9.30
C THR A 381 -12.30 6.72 10.18
N VAL A 382 -13.39 7.23 9.58
CA VAL A 382 -14.53 7.79 10.31
C VAL A 382 -15.85 7.25 9.79
N LEU A 383 -16.71 6.82 10.71
CA LEU A 383 -18.13 6.58 10.48
C LEU A 383 -18.93 7.79 10.96
N LEU A 384 -19.79 8.32 10.10
CA LEU A 384 -20.83 9.31 10.42
C LEU A 384 -22.20 8.67 10.26
N ARG A 385 -23.07 8.77 11.27
CA ARG A 385 -24.48 8.45 11.17
C ARG A 385 -25.31 9.72 11.13
N LEU A 386 -26.04 9.89 10.04
CA LEU A 386 -26.85 11.09 9.79
C LEU A 386 -28.11 10.71 8.99
N ASN A 387 -29.29 11.14 9.44
CA ASN A 387 -30.58 10.92 8.77
C ASN A 387 -30.84 9.43 8.43
N ASN A 388 -30.57 8.51 9.35
CA ASN A 388 -30.69 7.05 9.19
C ASN A 388 -29.78 6.46 8.09
N LYS A 389 -28.74 7.18 7.67
CA LYS A 389 -27.70 6.71 6.75
C LYS A 389 -26.36 6.63 7.44
N GLU A 390 -25.53 5.70 6.98
CA GLU A 390 -24.13 5.60 7.37
C GLU A 390 -23.24 6.13 6.23
N TYR A 391 -22.33 7.03 6.60
CA TYR A 391 -21.32 7.60 5.72
C TYR A 391 -19.94 7.21 6.25
N TRP A 392 -19.12 6.71 5.38
CA TRP A 392 -17.75 6.30 5.69
C TRP A 392 -16.79 7.27 5.03
N PHE A 393 -15.87 7.85 5.81
CA PHE A 393 -14.93 8.86 5.35
C PHE A 393 -13.51 8.45 5.68
N ASP A 394 -12.61 8.70 4.75
CA ASP A 394 -11.18 8.67 5.02
C ASP A 394 -10.64 10.09 5.00
N PRO A 395 -10.36 10.70 6.17
CA PRO A 395 -9.87 12.08 6.24
C PRO A 395 -8.44 12.24 5.74
N THR A 396 -7.74 11.16 5.39
CA THR A 396 -6.39 11.23 4.82
C THR A 396 -6.38 11.46 3.32
N ILE A 397 -7.50 11.22 2.63
CA ILE A 397 -7.67 11.48 1.21
C ILE A 397 -7.97 12.95 1.01
N SER A 398 -7.09 13.67 0.32
CA SER A 398 -7.26 15.10 0.04
C SER A 398 -8.09 15.34 -1.24
N PHE A 399 -8.61 16.56 -1.36
CA PHE A 399 -9.29 17.06 -2.56
C PHE A 399 -10.58 16.34 -2.97
N GLN A 400 -11.23 15.62 -2.06
CA GLN A 400 -12.55 15.03 -2.35
C GLN A 400 -13.62 16.13 -2.49
N ARG A 401 -14.46 16.02 -3.53
CA ARG A 401 -15.50 16.99 -3.83
C ARG A 401 -16.83 16.29 -4.13
N GLY A 402 -17.88 17.09 -4.28
CA GLY A 402 -19.23 16.61 -4.51
C GLY A 402 -20.08 16.54 -3.24
N PRO A 403 -21.36 16.13 -3.35
CA PRO A 403 -22.25 15.94 -2.22
C PRO A 403 -21.83 14.72 -1.37
N LEU A 404 -22.27 14.69 -0.11
CA LEU A 404 -21.88 13.70 0.87
C LEU A 404 -22.09 12.25 0.42
N ASP A 405 -23.16 12.00 -0.33
CA ASP A 405 -23.50 10.67 -0.87
C ASP A 405 -22.51 10.21 -1.96
N LEU A 406 -21.79 11.13 -2.62
CA LEU A 406 -20.84 10.83 -3.70
C LEU A 406 -19.38 10.81 -3.26
N ILE A 407 -19.08 11.18 -2.00
CA ILE A 407 -17.72 11.09 -1.47
C ILE A 407 -17.24 9.63 -1.58
N SER A 408 -16.14 9.42 -2.26
CA SER A 408 -15.54 8.09 -2.44
C SER A 408 -14.96 7.58 -1.12
N TYR A 409 -15.05 6.27 -0.91
CA TYR A 409 -14.43 5.58 0.22
C TYR A 409 -13.74 4.32 -0.29
N PRO A 410 -12.45 4.10 0.02
CA PRO A 410 -11.73 2.93 -0.46
C PRO A 410 -12.40 1.63 0.00
N ASP A 411 -12.22 0.57 -0.80
CA ASP A 411 -12.78 -0.74 -0.52
C ASP A 411 -12.03 -1.46 0.61
N TYR A 412 -12.18 -0.93 1.84
CA TYR A 412 -11.59 -1.52 3.05
C TYR A 412 -12.35 -2.75 3.58
N GLN A 413 -13.58 -2.95 3.14
CA GLN A 413 -14.45 -4.12 3.35
C GLN A 413 -14.94 -4.31 4.79
N CYS A 414 -14.14 -4.07 5.82
CA CYS A 414 -14.57 -4.13 7.21
C CYS A 414 -13.71 -3.25 8.14
N GLY A 415 -14.24 -2.96 9.33
CA GLY A 415 -13.53 -2.21 10.36
C GLY A 415 -14.13 -2.40 11.74
N LEU A 416 -13.39 -2.01 12.78
CA LEU A 416 -13.86 -1.96 14.16
C LEU A 416 -14.31 -0.54 14.48
N VAL A 417 -15.62 -0.33 14.58
CA VAL A 417 -16.20 0.97 14.96
C VAL A 417 -15.96 1.21 16.44
N VAL A 418 -15.21 2.27 16.79
CA VAL A 418 -14.82 2.59 18.16
C VAL A 418 -15.97 3.29 18.88
N GLN A 419 -16.88 2.50 19.44
CA GLN A 419 -18.05 3.00 20.17
C GLN A 419 -18.47 2.01 21.29
N PRO A 420 -19.25 2.47 22.29
CA PRO A 420 -19.80 1.58 23.29
C PRO A 420 -20.66 0.47 22.67
N GLY A 421 -20.49 -0.77 23.14
CA GLY A 421 -21.29 -1.91 22.69
C GLY A 421 -20.80 -2.59 21.40
N THR A 422 -19.69 -2.17 20.80
CA THR A 422 -19.08 -2.88 19.66
C THR A 422 -18.41 -4.17 20.15
N ASP A 423 -18.91 -5.29 19.68
CA ASP A 423 -18.40 -6.63 20.03
C ASP A 423 -17.70 -7.34 18.86
N ASN A 424 -17.92 -6.85 17.62
CA ASN A 424 -17.41 -7.47 16.38
C ASN A 424 -16.99 -6.43 15.35
N LEU A 425 -16.28 -6.89 14.33
CA LEU A 425 -15.99 -6.09 13.14
C LEU A 425 -17.29 -5.80 12.37
N THR A 426 -17.39 -4.58 11.86
CA THR A 426 -18.52 -4.13 11.01
C THR A 426 -18.12 -4.29 9.55
N MET A 427 -18.96 -4.98 8.76
CA MET A 427 -18.78 -5.05 7.31
C MET A 427 -19.19 -3.73 6.67
N ILE A 428 -18.35 -3.23 5.76
CA ILE A 428 -18.54 -1.96 5.07
C ILE A 428 -18.98 -2.25 3.64
N ASN A 429 -20.17 -1.76 3.28
CA ASN A 429 -20.68 -1.94 1.93
C ASN A 429 -19.84 -1.14 0.92
N LYS A 430 -19.50 -1.80 -0.17
CA LYS A 430 -18.80 -1.17 -1.29
C LYS A 430 -19.66 -0.03 -1.86
N LYS A 431 -19.00 1.12 -2.07
CA LYS A 431 -19.58 2.24 -2.87
C LYS A 431 -19.15 2.12 -4.33
N GLU A 432 -19.95 2.67 -5.23
CA GLU A 432 -19.57 2.85 -6.63
C GLU A 432 -18.35 3.79 -6.71
N PRO A 433 -17.30 3.39 -7.40
CA PRO A 433 -16.01 4.12 -7.39
C PRO A 433 -16.03 5.41 -8.23
N GLY A 434 -17.03 5.56 -9.10
CA GLY A 434 -17.06 6.52 -10.17
C GLY A 434 -16.66 5.90 -11.51
N MET A 435 -16.41 6.75 -12.51
CA MET A 435 -16.09 6.34 -13.87
C MET A 435 -15.18 7.36 -14.55
N VAL A 436 -14.38 6.87 -15.49
CA VAL A 436 -13.63 7.71 -16.44
C VAL A 436 -14.31 7.60 -17.81
N VAL A 437 -14.63 8.74 -18.41
CA VAL A 437 -15.15 8.83 -19.79
C VAL A 437 -14.18 9.69 -20.59
N VAL A 438 -13.56 9.10 -21.61
CA VAL A 438 -12.61 9.77 -22.50
C VAL A 438 -13.26 9.92 -23.86
N LYS A 439 -13.15 11.10 -24.46
CA LYS A 439 -13.49 11.33 -25.86
C LYS A 439 -12.23 11.85 -26.58
N GLU A 440 -11.80 11.11 -27.57
CA GLU A 440 -10.72 11.46 -28.47
C GLU A 440 -11.27 11.84 -29.84
N VAL A 441 -10.85 12.98 -30.38
CA VAL A 441 -11.25 13.43 -31.71
C VAL A 441 -10.00 13.65 -32.53
N PHE A 442 -9.80 12.81 -33.54
CA PHE A 442 -8.76 12.94 -34.53
C PHE A 442 -9.30 13.68 -35.77
N ASP A 443 -8.85 14.90 -35.98
CA ASP A 443 -9.15 15.68 -37.19
C ASP A 443 -7.96 15.60 -38.14
N ILE A 444 -8.06 14.75 -39.15
CA ILE A 444 -7.00 14.46 -40.13
C ILE A 444 -7.15 15.46 -41.30
N ALA A 445 -6.23 16.42 -41.32
CA ALA A 445 -6.31 17.55 -42.29
C ALA A 445 -6.15 17.12 -43.75
N ASP A 446 -5.27 16.15 -43.97
CA ASP A 446 -4.94 15.61 -45.30
C ASP A 446 -4.27 14.23 -45.20
N MET A 447 -4.05 13.58 -46.33
CA MET A 447 -3.42 12.26 -46.39
C MET A 447 -1.88 12.28 -46.19
N SER A 448 -1.27 13.46 -45.96
CA SER A 448 0.15 13.56 -45.64
C SER A 448 0.49 12.99 -44.24
N GLY A 449 -0.47 13.02 -43.34
CA GLY A 449 -0.31 12.49 -41.99
C GLY A 449 -0.45 13.52 -40.87
N LYS A 450 -0.75 14.77 -41.19
CA LYS A 450 -1.04 15.76 -40.15
C LYS A 450 -2.43 15.59 -39.58
N ALA A 451 -2.50 15.52 -38.26
CA ALA A 451 -3.75 15.43 -37.54
C ALA A 451 -3.72 16.29 -36.28
N ARG A 452 -4.90 16.80 -35.90
CA ARG A 452 -5.15 17.35 -34.56
C ARG A 452 -5.83 16.30 -33.72
N LEU A 453 -5.34 16.11 -32.52
CA LEU A 453 -5.98 15.26 -31.53
C LEU A 453 -6.51 16.14 -30.38
N THR A 454 -7.81 16.10 -30.17
CA THR A 454 -8.44 16.71 -28.98
C THR A 454 -8.93 15.60 -28.07
N VAL A 455 -8.50 15.63 -26.81
CA VAL A 455 -8.91 14.66 -25.80
C VAL A 455 -9.70 15.37 -24.71
N THR A 456 -10.91 14.93 -24.46
CA THR A 456 -11.74 15.38 -23.34
C THR A 456 -11.99 14.22 -22.40
N SER A 457 -11.42 14.28 -21.21
CA SER A 457 -11.62 13.26 -20.17
C SER A 457 -12.49 13.79 -19.05
N ARG A 458 -13.49 13.00 -18.63
CA ARG A 458 -14.42 13.28 -17.53
C ARG A 458 -14.24 12.25 -16.44
N TYR A 459 -13.94 12.71 -15.23
CA TYR A 459 -13.65 11.90 -14.08
C TYR A 459 -14.73 12.12 -13.01
N THR A 460 -15.23 11.03 -12.42
CA THR A 460 -16.17 11.07 -11.28
C THR A 460 -15.68 10.19 -10.14
N GLY A 461 -16.17 10.42 -8.92
CA GLY A 461 -15.79 9.63 -7.73
C GLY A 461 -14.29 9.68 -7.44
N SER A 462 -13.70 8.55 -7.08
CA SER A 462 -12.27 8.47 -6.74
C SER A 462 -11.35 8.92 -7.87
N PHE A 463 -11.73 8.68 -9.14
CA PHE A 463 -10.94 9.14 -10.27
C PHE A 463 -10.85 10.67 -10.38
N ALA A 464 -11.94 11.37 -10.04
CA ALA A 464 -11.92 12.84 -9.98
C ALA A 464 -11.08 13.35 -8.81
N ASP A 465 -11.13 12.68 -7.66
CA ASP A 465 -10.35 13.03 -6.48
C ASP A 465 -8.85 12.85 -6.75
N ASP A 466 -8.45 11.76 -7.42
CA ASP A 466 -7.06 11.48 -7.83
C ASP A 466 -6.55 12.53 -8.83
N MET A 467 -7.38 12.92 -9.80
CA MET A 467 -7.01 13.96 -10.77
C MET A 467 -6.83 15.33 -10.11
N ARG A 468 -7.74 15.74 -9.21
CA ARG A 468 -7.59 16.98 -8.43
C ARG A 468 -6.30 16.98 -7.62
N SER A 469 -6.00 15.86 -6.95
CA SER A 469 -4.78 15.69 -6.18
C SER A 469 -3.55 15.84 -7.07
N SER A 470 -3.54 15.20 -8.24
CA SER A 470 -2.43 15.27 -9.19
C SER A 470 -2.18 16.70 -9.70
N PHE A 471 -3.23 17.40 -10.13
CA PHE A 471 -3.11 18.80 -10.58
C PHE A 471 -2.79 19.77 -9.44
N SER A 472 -3.17 19.48 -8.21
CA SER A 472 -2.82 20.30 -7.04
C SER A 472 -1.37 20.14 -6.59
N ASN A 473 -0.78 18.97 -6.81
CA ASN A 473 0.56 18.62 -6.33
C ASN A 473 1.65 18.68 -7.42
N THR A 474 1.25 18.84 -8.68
CA THR A 474 2.17 18.82 -9.85
C THR A 474 2.02 20.11 -10.66
N SER A 475 3.12 20.65 -11.16
CA SER A 475 3.07 21.83 -12.02
C SER A 475 2.35 21.56 -13.35
N ASN A 476 1.68 22.58 -13.91
CA ASN A 476 1.01 22.43 -15.20
C ASN A 476 1.97 21.96 -16.32
N TYR A 477 3.23 22.39 -16.28
CA TYR A 477 4.24 21.95 -17.22
C TYR A 477 4.52 20.44 -17.11
N GLU A 478 4.72 19.93 -15.91
CA GLU A 478 4.94 18.49 -15.69
C GLU A 478 3.69 17.66 -16.02
N MET A 479 2.51 18.18 -15.73
CA MET A 479 1.26 17.51 -16.13
C MET A 479 1.15 17.44 -17.66
N GLN A 480 1.37 18.56 -18.36
CA GLN A 480 1.36 18.61 -19.82
C GLN A 480 2.39 17.66 -20.45
N LYS A 481 3.59 17.61 -19.88
CA LYS A 481 4.63 16.67 -20.31
C LYS A 481 4.19 15.22 -20.09
N THR A 482 3.61 14.89 -18.94
CA THR A 482 3.14 13.55 -18.62
C THR A 482 2.07 13.07 -19.59
N PHE A 483 1.08 13.89 -19.88
CA PHE A 483 0.03 13.57 -20.84
C PHE A 483 0.55 13.43 -22.27
N ARG A 484 1.47 14.33 -22.71
CA ARG A 484 2.13 14.20 -24.00
C ARG A 484 2.95 12.90 -24.09
N ASP A 485 3.75 12.59 -23.07
CA ASP A 485 4.61 11.42 -23.05
C ASP A 485 3.78 10.11 -23.07
N TYR A 486 2.53 10.16 -22.56
CA TYR A 486 1.59 9.05 -22.70
C TYR A 486 1.24 8.80 -24.18
N TYR A 487 0.78 9.82 -24.91
CA TYR A 487 0.41 9.68 -26.32
C TYR A 487 1.63 9.48 -27.24
N ALA A 488 2.83 9.94 -26.84
CA ALA A 488 4.08 9.69 -27.57
C ALA A 488 4.48 8.20 -27.64
N ASN A 489 3.88 7.33 -26.81
CA ASN A 489 4.05 5.89 -26.95
C ASN A 489 3.32 5.30 -28.17
N PHE A 490 2.35 6.03 -28.74
CA PHE A 490 1.50 5.58 -29.83
C PHE A 490 1.75 6.37 -31.10
N TYR A 491 2.11 7.67 -30.98
CA TYR A 491 2.32 8.61 -32.06
C TYR A 491 3.71 9.25 -31.96
N ASP A 492 4.61 8.88 -32.88
CA ASP A 492 6.04 9.20 -32.77
C ASP A 492 6.35 10.72 -32.83
N GLN A 493 5.55 11.51 -33.56
CA GLN A 493 5.72 12.96 -33.73
C GLN A 493 4.51 13.71 -33.19
N ILE A 494 4.30 13.63 -31.86
CA ILE A 494 3.24 14.35 -31.18
C ILE A 494 3.76 15.49 -30.33
N THR A 495 3.13 16.65 -30.44
CA THR A 495 3.38 17.82 -29.59
C THR A 495 2.12 18.16 -28.79
N ALA A 496 2.32 18.55 -27.53
CA ALA A 496 1.20 19.03 -26.71
C ALA A 496 1.09 20.55 -26.86
N ASP A 497 -0.08 21.01 -27.29
CA ASP A 497 -0.35 22.44 -27.50
C ASP A 497 -0.81 23.09 -26.20
N SER A 498 -1.77 22.49 -25.51
CA SER A 498 -2.26 22.96 -24.20
C SER A 498 -3.04 21.89 -23.44
N ILE A 499 -3.16 22.10 -22.11
CA ILE A 499 -4.07 21.36 -21.25
C ILE A 499 -4.91 22.36 -20.44
N HIS A 500 -6.20 22.15 -20.38
CA HIS A 500 -7.14 22.91 -19.56
C HIS A 500 -7.95 22.00 -18.68
N THR A 501 -8.25 22.46 -17.45
CA THR A 501 -9.07 21.72 -16.50
C THR A 501 -10.35 22.51 -16.18
N ALA A 502 -11.41 21.79 -15.87
CA ALA A 502 -12.62 22.34 -15.26
C ALA A 502 -13.03 21.46 -14.08
N ASP A 503 -13.25 22.08 -12.94
CA ASP A 503 -13.61 21.43 -11.70
C ASP A 503 -14.96 21.92 -11.21
N ASP A 504 -15.96 21.04 -11.20
CA ASP A 504 -17.23 21.32 -10.54
C ASP A 504 -17.25 20.70 -9.15
N GLU A 505 -16.82 21.48 -8.17
CA GLU A 505 -16.77 21.07 -6.76
C GLU A 505 -18.14 20.67 -6.19
N ASN A 506 -19.25 21.14 -6.77
CA ASN A 506 -20.60 20.82 -6.28
C ASN A 506 -21.05 19.42 -6.71
N SER A 507 -20.83 19.06 -7.96
CA SER A 507 -21.15 17.71 -8.47
C SER A 507 -20.05 16.70 -8.24
N GLY A 508 -18.80 17.16 -7.99
CA GLY A 508 -17.61 16.32 -7.89
C GLY A 508 -17.03 15.90 -9.25
N LEU A 509 -17.51 16.48 -10.36
CA LEU A 509 -17.00 16.22 -11.70
C LEU A 509 -15.69 16.98 -11.92
N PHE A 510 -14.66 16.29 -12.44
CA PHE A 510 -13.41 16.89 -12.90
C PHE A 510 -13.25 16.59 -14.39
N ILE A 511 -12.79 17.60 -15.17
CA ILE A 511 -12.65 17.48 -16.63
C ILE A 511 -11.25 17.94 -17.01
N THR A 512 -10.56 17.19 -17.90
CA THR A 512 -9.41 17.66 -18.63
C THR A 512 -9.74 17.82 -20.11
N ASN A 513 -9.22 18.88 -20.75
CA ASN A 513 -9.23 19.07 -22.18
C ASN A 513 -7.79 19.24 -22.65
N GLU A 514 -7.36 18.37 -23.52
CA GLU A 514 -5.99 18.27 -24.00
C GLU A 514 -5.97 18.47 -25.52
N TYR A 515 -4.99 19.20 -26.02
CA TYR A 515 -4.87 19.52 -27.43
C TYR A 515 -3.47 19.15 -27.90
N TYR A 516 -3.42 18.39 -29.01
CA TYR A 516 -2.19 17.86 -29.57
C TYR A 516 -2.15 18.07 -31.10
N THR A 517 -0.94 18.21 -31.61
CA THR A 517 -0.63 18.12 -33.03
C THR A 517 0.21 16.87 -33.28
N ILE A 518 -0.21 16.05 -34.26
CA ILE A 518 0.51 14.87 -34.73
C ILE A 518 0.98 15.18 -36.14
N ASP A 519 2.30 15.14 -36.40
CA ASP A 519 2.88 15.47 -37.71
C ASP A 519 2.98 14.26 -38.65
N ASP A 520 3.04 13.03 -38.11
CA ASP A 520 3.10 11.77 -38.86
C ASP A 520 2.22 10.69 -38.25
N LEU A 521 0.93 10.72 -38.63
CA LEU A 521 -0.05 9.74 -38.16
C LEU A 521 0.11 8.39 -38.87
N TRP A 522 0.53 8.40 -40.14
CA TRP A 522 0.58 7.22 -40.98
C TRP A 522 1.94 6.55 -40.92
N LYS A 523 1.98 5.25 -40.55
CA LYS A 523 3.18 4.41 -40.61
C LYS A 523 3.21 3.63 -41.92
N LEU A 524 4.33 3.74 -42.66
CA LEU A 524 4.50 2.99 -43.91
C LEU A 524 4.98 1.55 -43.63
N GLU A 525 4.13 0.57 -43.92
CA GLU A 525 4.45 -0.85 -43.77
C GLU A 525 4.17 -1.62 -45.08
N GLY A 526 5.23 -2.13 -45.71
CA GLY A 526 5.09 -2.92 -46.94
C GLY A 526 4.45 -2.18 -48.12
N GLY A 527 4.62 -0.84 -48.24
CA GLY A 527 4.02 0.00 -49.28
C GLY A 527 2.59 0.46 -48.96
N VAL A 528 2.05 0.08 -47.80
CA VAL A 528 0.73 0.49 -47.31
C VAL A 528 0.91 1.46 -46.14
N LYS A 529 0.23 2.59 -46.17
CA LYS A 529 0.14 3.50 -45.04
C LYS A 529 -0.93 3.03 -44.08
N LYS A 530 -0.60 2.95 -42.77
CA LYS A 530 -1.49 2.47 -41.70
C LYS A 530 -1.52 3.44 -40.53
N ALA A 531 -2.70 3.60 -39.92
CA ALA A 531 -2.87 4.30 -38.65
C ALA A 531 -3.73 3.45 -37.73
N SER A 532 -3.27 3.24 -36.49
CA SER A 532 -3.99 2.46 -35.46
C SER A 532 -4.71 3.36 -34.50
N PHE A 533 -5.95 3.00 -34.13
CA PHE A 533 -6.82 3.69 -33.20
C PHE A 533 -7.35 2.65 -32.20
N ASP A 534 -6.51 2.31 -31.23
CA ASP A 534 -6.85 1.35 -30.18
C ASP A 534 -7.41 2.09 -28.96
N PRO A 535 -8.17 1.44 -28.08
CA PRO A 535 -8.64 2.04 -26.82
C PRO A 535 -7.49 2.15 -25.81
N TYR A 536 -6.55 3.07 -26.04
CA TYR A 536 -5.29 3.14 -25.32
C TYR A 536 -5.47 3.39 -23.81
N VAL A 537 -6.47 4.20 -23.42
CA VAL A 537 -6.75 4.47 -22.02
C VAL A 537 -7.26 3.20 -21.30
N ILE A 538 -8.16 2.46 -21.94
CA ILE A 538 -8.66 1.18 -21.43
C ILE A 538 -7.52 0.15 -21.40
N ASP A 539 -6.66 0.11 -22.42
CA ASP A 539 -5.51 -0.81 -22.46
C ASP A 539 -4.53 -0.59 -21.32
N GLY A 540 -4.36 0.65 -20.88
CA GLY A 540 -3.53 1.00 -19.74
C GLY A 540 -3.98 0.38 -18.42
N VAL A 541 -5.26 0.03 -18.28
CA VAL A 541 -5.81 -0.56 -17.05
C VAL A 541 -5.94 -2.08 -17.10
N ILE A 542 -5.86 -2.67 -18.29
CA ILE A 542 -5.92 -4.13 -18.46
C ILE A 542 -4.59 -4.76 -18.06
N LYS A 543 -4.61 -5.65 -17.08
CA LYS A 543 -3.40 -6.36 -16.61
C LYS A 543 -3.31 -7.74 -17.22
N ARG A 544 -2.07 -8.14 -17.58
CA ARG A 544 -1.77 -9.49 -18.05
C ARG A 544 -0.77 -10.17 -17.12
N PRO A 545 -1.06 -11.39 -16.65
CA PRO A 545 -0.10 -12.15 -15.85
C PRO A 545 1.10 -12.57 -16.69
N LYS A 546 2.28 -12.50 -16.11
CA LYS A 546 3.52 -13.02 -16.73
C LYS A 546 3.51 -14.55 -16.70
N GLU A 547 2.99 -15.14 -15.63
CA GLU A 547 2.87 -16.56 -15.42
C GLU A 547 1.45 -17.01 -15.74
N THR A 548 1.32 -17.96 -16.67
CA THR A 548 0.03 -18.52 -17.10
C THR A 548 -0.41 -19.74 -16.26
N ARG A 549 0.49 -20.30 -15.44
CA ARG A 549 0.17 -21.37 -14.48
C ARG A 549 0.31 -20.81 -13.07
N ARG A 550 -0.81 -20.40 -12.50
CA ARG A 550 -0.83 -19.75 -11.18
C ARG A 550 -1.45 -20.66 -10.12
N LYS A 551 -0.94 -20.51 -8.90
CA LYS A 551 -1.52 -21.07 -7.67
C LYS A 551 -2.08 -19.97 -6.76
N MET A 552 -1.72 -18.72 -7.05
CA MET A 552 -2.11 -17.53 -6.27
C MET A 552 -3.01 -16.64 -7.12
N PRO A 553 -3.97 -15.91 -6.53
CA PRO A 553 -4.81 -14.96 -7.24
C PRO A 553 -3.97 -13.91 -7.97
N PHE A 554 -4.45 -13.45 -9.11
CA PHE A 554 -3.84 -12.37 -9.88
C PHE A 554 -4.57 -11.06 -9.64
N LYS A 555 -3.89 -10.05 -9.14
CA LYS A 555 -4.43 -8.72 -8.83
C LYS A 555 -4.79 -7.98 -10.11
N LEU A 556 -6.01 -7.45 -10.15
CA LEU A 556 -6.47 -6.48 -11.15
C LEU A 556 -6.39 -5.05 -10.62
N ILE A 557 -6.41 -4.07 -11.51
CA ILE A 557 -6.65 -2.67 -11.14
C ILE A 557 -8.11 -2.57 -10.66
N TRP A 558 -8.29 -2.03 -9.46
CA TRP A 558 -9.58 -1.93 -8.82
C TRP A 558 -9.71 -0.65 -8.01
N PRO A 559 -10.78 0.10 -8.18
CA PRO A 559 -11.85 -0.06 -9.17
C PRO A 559 -11.37 0.25 -10.61
N ALA A 560 -12.07 -0.27 -11.63
CA ALA A 560 -11.86 0.09 -13.04
C ALA A 560 -13.19 0.11 -13.77
N LYS A 561 -13.63 1.31 -14.20
CA LYS A 561 -14.84 1.54 -14.99
C LYS A 561 -14.56 2.68 -15.95
N TYR A 562 -14.47 2.34 -17.24
CA TYR A 562 -13.98 3.23 -18.29
C TYR A 562 -14.91 3.20 -19.50
N LYS A 563 -15.09 4.35 -20.12
CA LYS A 563 -15.67 4.52 -21.44
C LYS A 563 -14.68 5.35 -22.28
N GLU A 564 -14.38 4.90 -23.49
CA GLU A 564 -13.46 5.56 -24.41
C GLU A 564 -14.12 5.64 -25.78
N ASP A 565 -14.38 6.85 -26.25
CA ASP A 565 -15.01 7.15 -27.53
C ASP A 565 -13.96 7.82 -28.44
N VAL A 566 -13.64 7.19 -29.57
CA VAL A 566 -12.70 7.72 -30.58
C VAL A 566 -13.49 8.12 -31.80
N GLU A 567 -13.39 9.40 -32.18
CA GLU A 567 -14.00 10.00 -33.38
C GLU A 567 -12.87 10.32 -34.36
N ILE A 568 -12.90 9.76 -35.55
CA ILE A 568 -11.90 9.96 -36.60
C ILE A 568 -12.55 10.69 -37.76
N ILE A 569 -12.16 11.95 -37.96
CA ILE A 569 -12.64 12.80 -39.05
C ILE A 569 -11.58 12.74 -40.17
N LEU A 570 -11.95 12.19 -41.29
CA LEU A 570 -11.08 11.96 -42.45
C LEU A 570 -11.20 13.11 -43.46
N PRO A 571 -10.15 13.39 -44.24
CA PRO A 571 -10.16 14.44 -45.27
C PRO A 571 -11.08 14.09 -46.45
N GLU A 572 -11.36 12.81 -46.67
CA GLU A 572 -12.13 12.27 -47.78
C GLU A 572 -13.20 11.29 -47.28
N ASP A 573 -14.17 10.96 -48.16
CA ASP A 573 -15.19 9.95 -47.85
C ASP A 573 -14.61 8.55 -47.84
N TRP A 574 -14.90 7.78 -46.75
CA TRP A 574 -14.40 6.44 -46.54
C TRP A 574 -15.55 5.47 -46.35
N SER A 575 -15.33 4.22 -46.79
CA SER A 575 -16.18 3.09 -46.47
C SER A 575 -15.57 2.34 -45.29
N ALA A 576 -16.34 2.08 -44.26
CA ALA A 576 -15.91 1.32 -43.09
C ALA A 576 -16.99 0.34 -42.70
N ASP A 577 -16.59 -0.84 -42.21
CA ASP A 577 -17.53 -1.83 -41.69
C ASP A 577 -18.07 -1.42 -40.34
N GLN A 578 -19.32 -1.81 -40.07
CA GLN A 578 -19.95 -1.64 -38.76
C GLN A 578 -19.85 -2.97 -38.00
N SER A 579 -19.50 -2.90 -36.73
CA SER A 579 -19.45 -4.07 -35.87
C SER A 579 -19.83 -3.77 -34.42
N PHE A 580 -20.24 -4.80 -33.71
CA PHE A 580 -20.43 -4.73 -32.26
C PHE A 580 -19.94 -6.04 -31.64
N ASN A 581 -18.91 -5.90 -30.79
CA ASN A 581 -18.28 -7.00 -30.09
C ASN A 581 -18.47 -6.86 -28.58
N LYS A 582 -18.62 -7.99 -27.89
CA LYS A 582 -18.86 -8.01 -26.46
C LYS A 582 -18.16 -9.20 -25.82
N ILE A 583 -17.37 -8.92 -24.79
CA ILE A 583 -16.70 -9.92 -23.95
C ILE A 583 -17.29 -9.83 -22.54
N ASN A 584 -17.79 -10.93 -22.01
CA ASN A 584 -18.26 -11.04 -20.64
C ASN A 584 -17.65 -12.28 -20.00
N ASN A 585 -17.00 -12.10 -18.86
CA ASN A 585 -16.55 -13.20 -18.02
C ASN A 585 -16.70 -12.84 -16.54
N SER A 586 -16.24 -13.72 -15.65
CA SER A 586 -16.36 -13.49 -14.18
C SER A 586 -15.45 -12.38 -13.66
N SER A 587 -14.52 -11.87 -14.47
CA SER A 587 -13.51 -10.89 -14.04
C SER A 587 -13.75 -9.50 -14.61
N PHE A 588 -14.19 -9.40 -15.87
CA PHE A 588 -14.47 -8.13 -16.53
C PHE A 588 -15.56 -8.23 -17.59
N ASN A 589 -16.15 -7.08 -17.90
CA ASN A 589 -16.98 -6.85 -19.08
C ASN A 589 -16.28 -5.87 -20.00
N MET A 590 -16.36 -6.10 -21.32
CA MET A 590 -15.87 -5.18 -22.32
C MET A 590 -16.78 -5.17 -23.56
N THR A 591 -17.01 -3.99 -24.13
CA THR A 591 -17.73 -3.83 -25.38
C THR A 591 -16.96 -2.92 -26.34
N ALA A 592 -17.06 -3.20 -27.64
CA ALA A 592 -16.62 -2.30 -28.70
C ALA A 592 -17.71 -2.19 -29.78
N ARG A 593 -18.00 -0.98 -30.20
CA ARG A 593 -18.89 -0.69 -31.31
C ARG A 593 -18.14 0.17 -32.32
N PHE A 594 -18.10 -0.27 -33.56
CA PHE A 594 -17.55 0.48 -34.70
C PHE A 594 -18.68 0.87 -35.62
N SER A 595 -18.72 2.16 -35.99
CA SER A 595 -19.74 2.71 -36.89
C SER A 595 -19.17 3.88 -37.69
N HIS A 596 -19.87 4.32 -38.74
CA HIS A 596 -19.50 5.46 -39.54
C HIS A 596 -20.75 6.25 -39.98
N ASP A 597 -20.55 7.51 -40.33
CA ASP A 597 -21.64 8.40 -40.77
C ASP A 597 -22.01 8.25 -42.25
N GLY A 598 -21.36 7.30 -42.95
CA GLY A 598 -21.52 7.10 -44.38
C GLY A 598 -20.71 8.09 -45.25
N ARG A 599 -19.85 8.90 -44.64
CA ARG A 599 -19.00 9.90 -45.31
C ARG A 599 -17.58 9.85 -44.74
N ARG A 600 -17.26 10.81 -43.86
CA ARG A 600 -15.89 11.06 -43.39
C ARG A 600 -15.62 10.68 -41.94
N THR A 601 -16.66 10.40 -41.16
CA THR A 601 -16.47 10.22 -39.74
C THR A 601 -16.66 8.77 -39.34
N ILE A 602 -15.66 8.24 -38.65
CA ILE A 602 -15.68 6.91 -38.04
C ILE A 602 -15.79 7.08 -36.54
N TYR A 603 -16.65 6.29 -35.90
CA TYR A 603 -16.87 6.28 -34.45
C TYR A 603 -16.49 4.93 -33.90
N LEU A 604 -15.58 4.92 -32.90
CA LEU A 604 -15.18 3.75 -32.14
C LEU A 604 -15.59 3.99 -30.70
N GLU A 605 -16.51 3.18 -30.17
CA GLU A 605 -17.02 3.33 -28.80
C GLU A 605 -16.61 2.08 -28.00
N TYR A 606 -15.87 2.29 -26.93
CA TYR A 606 -15.41 1.22 -26.05
C TYR A 606 -15.94 1.43 -24.64
N ALA A 607 -16.25 0.33 -23.93
CA ALA A 607 -16.51 0.35 -22.50
C ALA A 607 -15.86 -0.85 -21.83
N TYR A 608 -15.30 -0.62 -20.64
CA TYR A 608 -14.61 -1.62 -19.84
C TYR A 608 -14.94 -1.48 -18.37
N GLU A 609 -15.19 -2.60 -17.70
CA GLU A 609 -15.41 -2.64 -16.26
C GLU A 609 -14.83 -3.92 -15.66
N ASN A 610 -13.96 -3.79 -14.64
CA ASN A 610 -13.61 -4.92 -13.79
C ASN A 610 -14.74 -5.21 -12.82
N LEU A 611 -15.10 -6.48 -12.66
CA LEU A 611 -16.15 -6.94 -11.77
C LEU A 611 -15.63 -7.26 -10.36
N LYS A 612 -14.30 -7.43 -10.21
CA LYS A 612 -13.60 -7.72 -8.97
C LYS A 612 -12.14 -7.29 -9.03
N ASP A 613 -11.46 -7.29 -7.88
CA ASP A 613 -10.08 -6.84 -7.73
C ASP A 613 -9.02 -7.90 -8.07
N HIS A 614 -9.44 -9.11 -8.46
CA HIS A 614 -8.53 -10.23 -8.75
C HIS A 614 -9.15 -11.26 -9.69
N VAL A 615 -8.29 -12.13 -10.21
CA VAL A 615 -8.64 -13.36 -10.94
C VAL A 615 -8.14 -14.55 -10.14
N ASN A 616 -9.02 -15.47 -9.76
CA ASN A 616 -8.61 -16.73 -9.12
C ASN A 616 -7.86 -17.65 -10.09
N PRO A 617 -6.98 -18.54 -9.59
CA PRO A 617 -6.24 -19.47 -10.44
C PRO A 617 -7.11 -20.29 -11.40
N GLU A 618 -8.27 -20.75 -10.95
CA GLU A 618 -9.24 -21.51 -11.72
C GLU A 618 -9.94 -20.70 -12.82
N GLU A 619 -10.02 -19.38 -12.66
CA GLU A 619 -10.65 -18.47 -13.63
C GLU A 619 -9.65 -17.92 -14.66
N LEU A 620 -8.35 -18.13 -14.41
CA LEU A 620 -7.28 -17.53 -15.22
C LEU A 620 -7.38 -17.87 -16.70
N LYS A 621 -7.74 -19.11 -17.02
CA LYS A 621 -7.90 -19.55 -18.41
C LYS A 621 -8.96 -18.69 -19.13
N THR A 622 -10.14 -18.56 -18.55
CA THR A 622 -11.25 -17.76 -19.13
C THR A 622 -10.89 -16.28 -19.21
N TYR A 623 -10.17 -15.75 -18.22
CA TYR A 623 -9.64 -14.40 -18.27
C TYR A 623 -8.70 -14.19 -19.47
N MET A 624 -7.72 -15.10 -19.67
CA MET A 624 -6.76 -15.05 -20.79
C MET A 624 -7.42 -15.24 -22.15
N GLU A 625 -8.43 -16.09 -22.24
CA GLU A 625 -9.25 -16.27 -23.46
C GLU A 625 -9.96 -14.96 -23.83
N GLY A 626 -10.58 -14.28 -22.85
CA GLY A 626 -11.19 -12.97 -23.06
C GLY A 626 -10.19 -11.89 -23.50
N LEU A 627 -8.98 -11.89 -22.94
CA LEU A 627 -7.92 -10.97 -23.39
C LEU A 627 -7.43 -11.28 -24.81
N THR A 628 -7.43 -12.54 -25.21
CA THR A 628 -7.08 -12.96 -26.58
C THR A 628 -8.16 -12.53 -27.57
N GLU A 629 -9.43 -12.66 -27.21
CA GLU A 629 -10.56 -12.18 -28.00
C GLU A 629 -10.52 -10.67 -28.15
N ARG A 630 -10.24 -9.94 -27.04
CA ARG A 630 -10.04 -8.48 -27.09
C ARG A 630 -8.96 -8.09 -28.10
N ASP A 631 -7.81 -8.76 -28.11
CA ASP A 631 -6.69 -8.42 -29.02
C ASP A 631 -7.05 -8.58 -30.50
N LYS A 632 -8.02 -9.44 -30.81
CA LYS A 632 -8.49 -9.68 -32.19
C LYS A 632 -9.59 -8.72 -32.63
N GLU A 633 -10.51 -8.41 -31.72
CA GLU A 633 -11.79 -7.80 -32.08
C GLU A 633 -11.90 -6.32 -31.72
N PHE A 634 -10.93 -5.76 -30.96
CA PHE A 634 -11.04 -4.41 -30.38
C PHE A 634 -9.98 -3.44 -30.88
N SER A 635 -9.13 -3.85 -31.80
CA SER A 635 -8.19 -2.95 -32.50
C SER A 635 -8.80 -2.44 -33.79
N TYR A 636 -8.56 -1.17 -34.12
CA TYR A 636 -9.02 -0.57 -35.37
C TYR A 636 -7.85 0.04 -36.12
N VAL A 637 -7.66 -0.37 -37.38
CA VAL A 637 -6.55 0.10 -38.23
C VAL A 637 -7.12 0.62 -39.55
N LEU A 638 -6.84 1.88 -39.85
CA LEU A 638 -7.04 2.42 -41.18
C LEU A 638 -5.81 2.15 -42.02
N SER A 639 -6.04 1.73 -43.28
CA SER A 639 -4.95 1.48 -44.21
C SER A 639 -5.31 1.96 -45.64
N TYR A 640 -4.31 2.51 -46.37
CA TYR A 640 -4.48 2.83 -47.76
C TYR A 640 -3.17 2.65 -48.56
N THR A 641 -3.29 2.32 -49.85
CA THR A 641 -2.16 2.22 -50.79
C THR A 641 -2.04 3.48 -51.63
N MET A 642 -0.82 3.90 -51.96
CA MET A 642 -0.60 5.13 -52.72
C MET A 642 -0.98 5.02 -54.21
N ASP A 643 -1.10 3.83 -54.75
CA ASP A 643 -1.35 3.56 -56.18
C ASP A 643 -2.80 3.30 -56.58
N ASP A 644 -3.66 2.95 -55.63
CA ASP A 644 -5.09 2.71 -55.87
C ASP A 644 -5.93 3.35 -54.76
N GLN A 645 -6.92 4.14 -55.11
CA GLN A 645 -7.91 4.72 -54.20
C GLN A 645 -8.85 3.64 -53.62
N VAL A 646 -8.33 2.49 -53.24
CA VAL A 646 -9.09 1.42 -52.57
C VAL A 646 -8.76 1.45 -51.08
N ILE A 647 -9.70 1.90 -50.34
CA ILE A 647 -9.63 2.08 -48.88
C ILE A 647 -10.34 0.90 -48.24
N VAL A 648 -9.59 0.12 -47.44
CA VAL A 648 -10.14 -1.01 -46.67
C VAL A 648 -9.86 -0.78 -45.18
N GLY A 649 -10.92 -0.67 -44.40
CA GLY A 649 -10.82 -0.82 -42.95
C GLY A 649 -10.78 -2.31 -42.61
N GLU A 650 -9.63 -2.87 -42.30
CA GLU A 650 -9.47 -4.26 -41.91
C GLU A 650 -9.13 -4.41 -40.42
N MET A 651 -9.70 -5.45 -39.79
CA MET A 651 -9.25 -5.91 -38.48
C MET A 651 -7.89 -6.60 -38.62
N PRO A 652 -6.89 -6.32 -37.75
CA PRO A 652 -5.54 -6.87 -37.93
C PRO A 652 -5.49 -8.36 -37.64
N LYS A 653 -4.93 -9.10 -38.60
CA LYS A 653 -4.48 -10.49 -38.40
C LYS A 653 -3.07 -10.47 -37.80
N GLU A 654 -2.97 -10.71 -36.51
CA GLU A 654 -1.77 -10.92 -35.68
C GLU A 654 -0.78 -9.74 -35.52
N LYS A 655 -0.73 -9.17 -34.32
CA LYS A 655 0.39 -8.29 -33.87
C LYS A 655 1.54 -9.14 -33.31
N LYS A 656 2.75 -8.97 -33.85
CA LYS A 656 4.00 -9.39 -33.19
C LYS A 656 4.21 -8.52 -31.94
N LYS A 657 4.37 -9.18 -30.79
CA LYS A 657 4.59 -8.55 -29.48
C LYS A 657 5.82 -7.63 -29.50
N SER A 658 5.62 -6.34 -29.21
CA SER A 658 6.66 -5.44 -28.71
C SER A 658 6.67 -5.53 -27.18
N ASN A 659 7.80 -5.90 -26.61
CA ASN A 659 7.96 -6.23 -25.18
C ASN A 659 8.12 -5.01 -24.23
N ASN A 660 8.00 -3.77 -24.69
CA ASN A 660 8.41 -2.58 -23.92
C ASN A 660 7.31 -1.61 -23.47
N SER A 661 6.05 -1.82 -23.86
CA SER A 661 4.97 -0.83 -23.59
C SER A 661 4.32 -0.93 -22.20
N TYR A 662 4.67 -1.92 -21.39
CA TYR A 662 3.92 -2.24 -20.17
C TYR A 662 4.20 -1.36 -18.94
N TYR A 663 5.27 -0.55 -18.96
CA TYR A 663 5.68 0.20 -17.75
C TYR A 663 5.17 1.64 -17.70
N ILE A 664 4.76 2.25 -18.80
CA ILE A 664 4.49 3.69 -18.87
C ILE A 664 3.01 4.02 -18.69
N GLY A 665 2.07 3.20 -19.17
CA GLY A 665 0.64 3.39 -18.91
C GLY A 665 0.28 3.25 -17.43
N VAL A 666 1.02 2.38 -16.72
CA VAL A 666 0.92 2.23 -15.26
C VAL A 666 1.47 3.45 -14.52
N LEU A 667 2.45 4.15 -15.11
CA LEU A 667 3.02 5.36 -14.50
C LEU A 667 2.04 6.56 -14.54
N LEU A 668 1.23 6.68 -15.58
CA LEU A 668 0.20 7.73 -15.65
C LEU A 668 -0.93 7.46 -14.65
N LEU A 669 -1.36 6.20 -14.51
CA LEU A 669 -2.33 5.79 -13.49
C LEU A 669 -1.73 5.77 -12.08
N LEU A 670 -0.41 5.53 -11.92
CA LEU A 670 0.30 5.60 -10.64
C LEU A 670 0.67 7.05 -10.25
N LEU A 671 0.86 7.95 -11.22
CA LEU A 671 1.00 9.39 -10.97
C LEU A 671 -0.37 10.04 -10.71
N ILE A 672 -1.44 9.47 -11.26
CA ILE A 672 -2.83 9.88 -11.03
C ILE A 672 -3.37 9.25 -9.73
N GLY A 673 -2.93 8.05 -9.36
CA GLY A 673 -3.26 7.36 -8.11
C GLY A 673 -2.08 7.39 -7.12
N GLY A 674 -1.60 8.58 -6.76
CA GLY A 674 -0.52 8.75 -5.78
C GLY A 674 -0.88 8.09 -4.44
N VAL A 675 -0.20 7.01 -4.15
CA VAL A 675 -0.23 6.15 -2.97
C VAL A 675 -0.94 4.80 -3.22
N VAL A 676 -0.42 4.03 -4.13
CA VAL A 676 -0.66 2.59 -4.11
C VAL A 676 0.47 1.93 -3.34
N TRP A 677 0.14 1.49 -2.17
CA TRP A 677 0.74 0.52 -1.28
C TRP A 677 1.75 -0.42 -1.96
N TRP A 678 3.02 -0.18 -1.68
CA TRP A 678 4.05 -1.19 -1.83
C TRP A 678 4.49 -1.64 -0.44
N THR A 679 3.76 -2.58 0.15
CA THR A 679 4.29 -3.35 1.28
C THR A 679 4.99 -4.58 0.73
N GLN A 680 6.29 -4.47 0.48
CA GLN A 680 7.13 -5.67 0.55
C GLN A 680 7.40 -5.93 2.03
N ARG A 681 6.82 -7.01 2.56
CA ARG A 681 7.42 -7.68 3.71
C ARG A 681 8.79 -8.22 3.25
N LYS A 682 9.87 -7.66 3.81
CA LYS A 682 11.19 -8.29 3.79
C LYS A 682 11.21 -9.42 4.79
#